data_37063c642f934913d25b7fe3c6f43de9
#
_entry.id   37063c642f934913d25b7fe3c6f43de9
#
_cell.length_a   1.000
_cell.length_b   1.000
_cell.length_c   1.000
_cell.angle_alpha   90.00
_cell.angle_beta   90.00
_cell.angle_gamma   90.00
#
_symmetry.space_group_name_H-M   'P 1'
#
loop_
_entity.id
_entity.type
_entity.pdbx_description
1 polymer ?
#
loop_
_entity_poly.entity_id
_entity_poly.type
_entity_poly.pdbx_seq_one_letter_code
_entity_poly.pdbx_strand_id
1 'polypeptide(L)'
;MKKRYSLFSLLYGKVILPLIGFALFCSCRQDGSPSFTQVNDLMLNDSSYFETRGLNYFVFSNKYDAMFDDSKISAVEIIHHGLRTATNGDVRLNPTPGQWDKLPVFINRTVDKVAKRIDVSLEYPQYAFAYTLTGEARDGGFYLSISTDKALPDSLVGVAGLNMEFFPPVFFGHSYLMDGKPGLFPTSAADIMTVINGIVEPTPMAVGTVIEIAPDAPSKHITIRTTLPDSKLMLFDGRDKQQNGTFIVRTLLPAGKTGKITEWFIQAETDTRWLRTPTISYSQVGYHPAQQKMAVIELDKNDKPLSDITLYKVNADGSLTAALSGKPVTWGMYTRYNYLQFDFSQVEEPGIYKLVYGDQASGPFPIDANVYQRAWYPTLDVFMPVQMDHMFVREAYRVWHGAAHLDDARQAPVNYSHWDGWSQGASTDNRFKPGQHIPGLNVGGWFDAGDFDIQTPSQQQTVQSLADIWEEFAPAHDETTVDQQAHYTEIHLPDGKPDVLQQIEHGVLQLAAQVNAIGYAIPGINESHLYQYRHLGDAVTKTDGTAGNADDRMAFTNRTPALNYGTAAALAASARVLPALNPSLASEALRIAEFIWKDEHNRKAGKEEESPTPFNRFQQLTASECHAAFELWRATGNAMYKARS
;
A
#
# COMPACT_ATOMS: atom_id res chain seq x y z
N MET A 1 -43.13 11.92 40.38
CA MET A 1 -42.98 13.38 40.59
C MET A 1 -42.75 14.06 39.27
N LYS A 2 -43.76 14.77 38.78
CA LYS A 2 -43.70 15.56 37.55
C LYS A 2 -43.02 16.88 37.85
N LYS A 3 -42.03 17.30 37.05
CA LYS A 3 -41.65 18.72 36.93
C LYS A 3 -41.56 19.13 35.46
N ARG A 4 -42.37 20.13 35.18
CA ARG A 4 -42.54 20.87 33.92
C ARG A 4 -41.31 21.71 33.65
N TYR A 5 -40.91 21.81 32.37
CA TYR A 5 -40.10 22.92 31.87
C TYR A 5 -40.99 23.84 31.03
N SER A 6 -40.99 25.10 31.40
CA SER A 6 -41.75 26.18 30.76
C SER A 6 -40.94 26.84 29.66
N LEU A 7 -41.62 27.23 28.59
CA LEU A 7 -41.20 28.07 27.49
C LEU A 7 -40.60 29.41 27.95
N PHE A 8 -39.58 29.83 27.25
CA PHE A 8 -39.27 31.26 27.09
C PHE A 8 -39.34 31.61 25.61
N SER A 9 -40.22 32.55 25.32
CA SER A 9 -40.44 33.13 24.00
C SER A 9 -39.75 34.48 23.85
N LEU A 10 -39.26 34.71 22.65
CA LEU A 10 -39.14 35.99 21.89
C LEU A 10 -38.35 37.18 22.46
N LEU A 11 -37.36 37.55 21.66
CA LEU A 11 -37.23 38.97 21.23
C LEU A 11 -36.53 39.03 19.85
N TYR A 12 -37.30 39.41 18.84
CA TYR A 12 -36.80 39.75 17.50
C TYR A 12 -36.12 41.13 17.54
N GLY A 13 -34.81 41.15 17.33
CA GLY A 13 -34.07 42.38 16.97
C GLY A 13 -33.74 42.36 15.48
N LYS A 14 -34.36 43.22 14.69
CA LYS A 14 -33.99 43.45 13.29
C LYS A 14 -32.63 44.14 13.22
N VAL A 15 -31.61 43.42 12.80
CA VAL A 15 -30.34 44.01 12.33
C VAL A 15 -30.37 44.04 10.82
N ILE A 16 -30.43 45.24 10.26
CA ILE A 16 -30.24 45.51 8.83
C ILE A 16 -28.76 45.46 8.55
N LEU A 17 -28.26 44.43 7.88
CA LEU A 17 -26.92 44.40 7.31
C LEU A 17 -26.96 45.01 5.90
N PRO A 18 -26.01 45.86 5.54
CA PRO A 18 -25.91 46.37 4.17
C PRO A 18 -25.38 45.24 3.26
N LEU A 19 -26.11 44.97 2.19
CA LEU A 19 -25.63 44.13 1.08
C LEU A 19 -24.44 44.87 0.40
N ILE A 20 -23.23 44.44 0.69
CA ILE A 20 -22.08 44.72 -0.16
C ILE A 20 -22.13 43.71 -1.32
N GLY A 21 -22.46 44.22 -2.50
CA GLY A 21 -22.50 43.41 -3.72
C GLY A 21 -21.11 42.89 -4.08
N PHE A 22 -20.88 41.63 -3.88
CA PHE A 22 -19.77 40.92 -4.51
C PHE A 22 -20.13 40.70 -5.99
N ALA A 23 -19.57 41.50 -6.88
CA ALA A 23 -19.58 41.24 -8.30
C ALA A 23 -18.70 40.02 -8.57
N LEU A 24 -19.31 38.84 -8.57
CA LEU A 24 -18.72 37.61 -9.14
C LEU A 24 -18.48 37.88 -10.62
N PHE A 25 -17.23 38.10 -11.01
CA PHE A 25 -16.81 37.87 -12.39
C PHE A 25 -16.93 36.39 -12.70
N CYS A 26 -18.12 35.96 -13.09
CA CYS A 26 -18.35 34.71 -13.78
C CYS A 26 -17.68 34.82 -15.16
N SER A 27 -16.48 34.30 -15.34
CA SER A 27 -15.98 34.03 -16.66
C SER A 27 -16.83 32.89 -17.21
N CYS A 28 -17.69 33.22 -18.18
CA CYS A 28 -18.52 32.24 -18.88
C CYS A 28 -17.65 31.17 -19.55
N ARG A 29 -17.41 30.03 -18.87
CA ARG A 29 -17.38 28.77 -19.59
C ARG A 29 -18.77 28.61 -20.21
N GLN A 30 -18.85 28.32 -21.50
CA GLN A 30 -20.11 28.05 -22.18
C GLN A 30 -20.91 27.01 -21.40
N ASP A 31 -21.97 27.46 -20.73
CA ASP A 31 -22.92 26.64 -20.00
C ASP A 31 -23.71 25.77 -20.97
N GLY A 32 -23.13 24.65 -21.35
CA GLY A 32 -23.93 23.54 -21.86
C GLY A 32 -24.08 22.54 -20.73
N SER A 33 -25.29 22.22 -20.33
CA SER A 33 -25.54 21.11 -19.41
C SER A 33 -24.77 19.87 -19.85
N PRO A 34 -24.24 19.04 -18.93
CA PRO A 34 -23.56 17.80 -19.28
C PRO A 34 -24.40 16.98 -20.25
N SER A 35 -23.80 16.50 -21.34
CA SER A 35 -24.47 15.65 -22.33
C SER A 35 -23.99 14.22 -22.12
N PHE A 36 -24.54 13.56 -21.11
CA PHE A 36 -24.21 12.18 -20.80
C PHE A 36 -24.80 11.23 -21.85
N THR A 37 -24.03 10.21 -22.22
CA THR A 37 -24.44 9.13 -23.12
C THR A 37 -23.89 7.80 -22.64
N GLN A 38 -24.68 6.75 -22.75
CA GLN A 38 -24.24 5.36 -22.52
C GLN A 38 -23.59 4.74 -23.77
N VAL A 39 -23.72 5.36 -24.93
CA VAL A 39 -23.06 4.87 -26.14
C VAL A 39 -21.62 5.33 -26.16
N ASN A 40 -20.69 4.39 -26.03
CA ASN A 40 -19.26 4.63 -25.98
C ASN A 40 -18.60 4.33 -27.33
N ASP A 41 -18.25 5.36 -28.09
CA ASP A 41 -17.41 5.19 -29.28
C ASP A 41 -15.95 5.02 -28.88
N LEU A 42 -15.61 3.80 -28.48
CA LEU A 42 -14.28 3.43 -28.02
C LEU A 42 -13.31 3.27 -29.18
N MET A 43 -12.15 3.90 -29.06
CA MET A 43 -11.01 3.74 -29.97
C MET A 43 -9.90 2.94 -29.28
N LEU A 44 -9.27 2.02 -29.99
CA LEU A 44 -8.06 1.36 -29.52
C LEU A 44 -6.85 2.19 -29.96
N ASN A 45 -6.23 2.89 -29.03
CA ASN A 45 -5.20 3.90 -29.29
C ASN A 45 -3.81 3.30 -29.52
N ASP A 46 -2.82 4.17 -29.81
CA ASP A 46 -1.43 3.75 -30.07
C ASP A 46 -0.72 3.15 -28.86
N SER A 47 -1.15 3.52 -27.66
CA SER A 47 -0.69 2.94 -26.40
C SER A 47 -1.39 1.62 -26.04
N SER A 48 -2.19 1.08 -26.95
CA SER A 48 -2.85 -0.23 -26.85
C SER A 48 -3.81 -0.35 -25.65
N TYR A 49 -4.61 0.70 -25.40
CA TYR A 49 -5.79 0.65 -24.53
C TYR A 49 -7.00 1.31 -25.21
N PHE A 50 -8.20 0.96 -24.76
CA PHE A 50 -9.43 1.53 -25.31
C PHE A 50 -9.73 2.87 -24.64
N GLU A 51 -10.08 3.87 -25.43
CA GLU A 51 -10.42 5.19 -24.92
C GLU A 51 -11.58 5.85 -25.66
N THR A 52 -12.36 6.61 -24.91
CA THR A 52 -13.21 7.70 -25.38
C THR A 52 -13.14 8.84 -24.37
N ARG A 53 -13.82 9.97 -24.62
CA ARG A 53 -13.80 11.09 -23.68
C ARG A 53 -14.34 10.65 -22.31
N GLY A 54 -13.51 10.81 -21.27
CA GLY A 54 -13.85 10.46 -19.89
C GLY A 54 -13.86 8.97 -19.57
N LEU A 55 -13.47 8.06 -20.49
CA LEU A 55 -13.50 6.63 -20.22
C LEU A 55 -12.31 5.91 -20.87
N ASN A 56 -11.64 5.07 -20.09
CA ASN A 56 -10.59 4.18 -20.58
C ASN A 56 -10.81 2.76 -20.05
N TYR A 57 -10.55 1.76 -20.90
CA TYR A 57 -10.41 0.37 -20.51
C TYR A 57 -8.98 -0.08 -20.80
N PHE A 58 -8.30 -0.55 -19.78
CA PHE A 58 -7.00 -1.21 -19.90
C PHE A 58 -7.23 -2.71 -19.87
N VAL A 59 -6.55 -3.46 -20.73
CA VAL A 59 -6.63 -4.92 -20.80
C VAL A 59 -5.21 -5.45 -20.73
N PHE A 60 -4.77 -5.86 -19.54
CA PHE A 60 -3.40 -6.32 -19.27
C PHE A 60 -2.33 -5.37 -19.85
N SER A 61 -2.60 -4.09 -19.78
CA SER A 61 -1.70 -3.04 -20.29
C SER A 61 -0.56 -2.74 -19.34
N ASN A 62 -0.77 -2.96 -18.05
CA ASN A 62 0.19 -2.72 -16.98
C ASN A 62 0.73 -4.06 -16.50
N LYS A 63 2.04 -4.26 -16.64
CA LYS A 63 2.75 -5.39 -16.07
C LYS A 63 3.84 -4.84 -15.17
N TYR A 64 3.80 -5.24 -13.92
CA TYR A 64 4.77 -4.84 -12.91
C TYR A 64 5.69 -6.00 -12.58
N ASP A 65 6.97 -5.72 -12.35
CA ASP A 65 7.89 -6.67 -11.72
C ASP A 65 7.78 -6.47 -10.20
N ALA A 66 6.72 -7.05 -9.63
CA ALA A 66 6.41 -6.95 -8.22
C ALA A 66 6.59 -8.30 -7.52
N MET A 67 6.79 -8.25 -6.21
CA MET A 67 7.02 -9.44 -5.40
C MET A 67 5.74 -10.27 -5.21
N PHE A 68 4.61 -9.61 -4.98
CA PHE A 68 3.32 -10.25 -4.76
C PHE A 68 2.59 -10.49 -6.08
N ASP A 69 1.98 -11.65 -6.23
CA ASP A 69 1.33 -12.05 -7.49
C ASP A 69 0.18 -11.12 -7.87
N ASP A 70 -0.63 -10.67 -6.93
CA ASP A 70 -1.77 -9.77 -7.16
C ASP A 70 -1.37 -8.35 -7.59
N SER A 71 -0.13 -7.94 -7.37
CA SER A 71 0.39 -6.63 -7.78
C SER A 71 1.10 -6.63 -9.13
N LYS A 72 1.34 -7.80 -9.74
CA LYS A 72 2.10 -7.92 -10.99
C LYS A 72 1.34 -7.46 -12.22
N ILE A 73 0.03 -7.67 -12.25
CA ILE A 73 -0.84 -7.35 -13.39
C ILE A 73 -2.19 -6.88 -12.88
N SER A 74 -2.64 -5.72 -13.34
CA SER A 74 -3.96 -5.17 -12.97
C SER A 74 -5.11 -5.72 -13.82
N ALA A 75 -4.85 -6.70 -14.68
CA ALA A 75 -5.83 -7.36 -15.56
C ALA A 75 -6.68 -6.36 -16.37
N VAL A 76 -8.02 -6.40 -16.31
CA VAL A 76 -8.88 -5.37 -16.90
C VAL A 76 -9.17 -4.30 -15.87
N GLU A 77 -8.96 -3.03 -16.28
CA GLU A 77 -9.21 -1.85 -15.44
C GLU A 77 -10.14 -0.86 -16.15
N ILE A 78 -10.93 -0.15 -15.37
CA ILE A 78 -11.79 0.94 -15.84
C ILE A 78 -11.36 2.25 -15.18
N ILE A 79 -11.02 3.23 -16.00
CA ILE A 79 -10.85 4.62 -15.56
C ILE A 79 -12.04 5.42 -16.07
N HIS A 80 -12.88 5.90 -15.18
CA HIS A 80 -14.10 6.62 -15.51
C HIS A 80 -14.04 8.05 -14.94
N HIS A 81 -14.17 9.05 -15.81
CA HIS A 81 -14.03 10.47 -15.49
C HIS A 81 -12.79 10.76 -14.61
N GLY A 82 -11.64 10.16 -15.00
CA GLY A 82 -10.35 10.36 -14.33
C GLY A 82 -10.15 9.59 -13.02
N LEU A 83 -11.15 8.84 -12.56
CA LEU A 83 -11.05 7.97 -11.39
C LEU A 83 -10.79 6.52 -11.82
N ARG A 84 -9.85 5.84 -11.18
CA ARG A 84 -9.71 4.39 -11.25
C ARG A 84 -10.92 3.80 -10.54
N THR A 85 -11.84 3.26 -11.30
CA THR A 85 -13.17 2.86 -10.84
C THR A 85 -13.24 1.37 -10.56
N ALA A 86 -12.58 0.56 -11.42
CA ALA A 86 -12.50 -0.89 -11.28
C ALA A 86 -11.14 -1.43 -11.72
N THR A 87 -10.80 -2.61 -11.20
CA THR A 87 -9.54 -3.32 -11.46
C THR A 87 -9.75 -4.84 -11.43
N ASN A 88 -8.68 -5.59 -11.68
CA ASN A 88 -8.62 -7.06 -11.56
C ASN A 88 -9.72 -7.81 -12.33
N GLY A 89 -10.15 -7.26 -13.46
CA GLY A 89 -11.11 -7.89 -14.37
C GLY A 89 -10.50 -9.13 -15.03
N ASP A 90 -10.63 -10.30 -14.37
CA ASP A 90 -10.04 -11.58 -14.82
C ASP A 90 -10.76 -12.77 -14.19
N VAL A 91 -10.39 -13.97 -14.60
CA VAL A 91 -10.84 -15.21 -13.94
C VAL A 91 -10.17 -15.35 -12.58
N ARG A 92 -10.98 -15.45 -11.53
CA ARG A 92 -10.54 -15.67 -10.16
C ARG A 92 -11.15 -16.93 -9.58
N LEU A 93 -10.44 -17.56 -8.63
CA LEU A 93 -10.88 -18.82 -8.01
C LEU A 93 -11.68 -18.60 -6.73
N ASN A 94 -11.69 -17.39 -6.20
CA ASN A 94 -12.48 -17.00 -5.03
C ASN A 94 -13.46 -15.86 -5.37
N PRO A 95 -14.64 -15.82 -4.72
CA PRO A 95 -15.57 -14.70 -4.87
C PRO A 95 -14.95 -13.37 -4.44
N THR A 96 -14.18 -13.40 -3.34
CA THR A 96 -13.48 -12.25 -2.78
C THR A 96 -11.98 -12.56 -2.76
N PRO A 97 -11.24 -12.28 -3.86
CA PRO A 97 -9.83 -12.62 -3.99
C PRO A 97 -8.98 -11.85 -2.96
N GLY A 98 -8.05 -12.56 -2.34
CA GLY A 98 -7.05 -11.99 -1.45
C GLY A 98 -5.67 -11.88 -2.11
N GLN A 99 -4.77 -11.18 -1.46
CA GLN A 99 -3.41 -10.90 -1.93
C GLN A 99 -2.61 -12.18 -2.26
N TRP A 100 -2.88 -13.26 -1.54
CA TRP A 100 -2.14 -14.53 -1.65
C TRP A 100 -2.87 -15.61 -2.46
N ASP A 101 -3.99 -15.24 -3.08
CA ASP A 101 -4.72 -16.19 -3.92
C ASP A 101 -3.95 -16.46 -5.21
N LYS A 102 -4.05 -17.69 -5.70
CA LYS A 102 -3.40 -18.07 -6.94
C LYS A 102 -3.93 -17.24 -8.11
N LEU A 103 -3.01 -16.67 -8.87
CA LEU A 103 -3.29 -15.96 -10.11
C LEU A 103 -2.95 -16.84 -11.32
N PRO A 104 -3.58 -16.59 -12.48
CA PRO A 104 -3.17 -17.23 -13.71
C PRO A 104 -1.80 -16.73 -14.17
N VAL A 105 -1.06 -17.59 -14.81
CA VAL A 105 0.19 -17.24 -15.50
C VAL A 105 -0.16 -16.53 -16.81
N PHE A 106 0.43 -15.38 -17.01
CA PHE A 106 0.33 -14.63 -18.27
C PHE A 106 1.19 -15.30 -19.35
N ILE A 107 0.59 -15.66 -20.48
CA ILE A 107 1.28 -16.30 -21.62
C ILE A 107 1.57 -15.30 -22.74
N ASN A 108 0.55 -14.64 -23.24
CA ASN A 108 0.65 -13.74 -24.39
C ASN A 108 -0.46 -12.68 -24.39
N ARG A 109 -0.19 -11.56 -25.07
CA ARG A 109 -1.17 -10.50 -25.34
C ARG A 109 -1.05 -10.05 -26.79
N THR A 110 -2.14 -10.08 -27.54
CA THR A 110 -2.23 -9.60 -28.93
C THR A 110 -3.20 -8.44 -29.05
N VAL A 111 -2.90 -7.52 -29.96
CA VAL A 111 -3.67 -6.29 -30.17
C VAL A 111 -4.03 -6.19 -31.66
N ASP A 112 -5.32 -6.19 -31.97
CA ASP A 112 -5.85 -5.93 -33.29
C ASP A 112 -6.57 -4.58 -33.30
N LYS A 113 -5.90 -3.56 -33.85
CA LYS A 113 -6.43 -2.20 -33.91
C LYS A 113 -7.60 -2.06 -34.88
N VAL A 114 -7.65 -2.89 -35.94
CA VAL A 114 -8.70 -2.84 -36.94
C VAL A 114 -10.00 -3.43 -36.38
N ALA A 115 -9.89 -4.58 -35.74
CA ALA A 115 -11.03 -5.21 -35.07
C ALA A 115 -11.36 -4.54 -33.71
N LYS A 116 -10.55 -3.56 -33.23
CA LYS A 116 -10.66 -2.95 -31.90
C LYS A 116 -10.72 -4.03 -30.82
N ARG A 117 -9.74 -4.95 -30.82
CA ARG A 117 -9.72 -6.15 -29.98
C ARG A 117 -8.36 -6.39 -29.36
N ILE A 118 -8.37 -6.83 -28.10
CA ILE A 118 -7.20 -7.31 -27.37
C ILE A 118 -7.51 -8.71 -26.84
N ASP A 119 -6.65 -9.67 -27.17
CA ASP A 119 -6.70 -11.04 -26.65
C ASP A 119 -5.53 -11.28 -25.72
N VAL A 120 -5.81 -11.90 -24.56
CA VAL A 120 -4.82 -12.27 -23.56
C VAL A 120 -4.95 -13.75 -23.25
N SER A 121 -3.89 -14.52 -23.49
CA SER A 121 -3.81 -15.94 -23.15
C SER A 121 -3.27 -16.12 -21.76
N LEU A 122 -3.95 -16.89 -20.94
CA LEU A 122 -3.70 -17.07 -19.52
C LEU A 122 -3.86 -18.56 -19.16
N GLU A 123 -3.18 -19.01 -18.10
CA GLU A 123 -3.24 -20.39 -17.63
C GLU A 123 -3.14 -20.48 -16.10
N TYR A 124 -3.92 -21.37 -15.52
CA TYR A 124 -3.72 -21.92 -14.18
C TYR A 124 -3.03 -23.30 -14.29
N PRO A 125 -1.67 -23.39 -14.29
CA PRO A 125 -0.95 -24.62 -14.60
C PRO A 125 -1.30 -25.77 -13.64
N GLN A 126 -1.50 -25.45 -12.36
CA GLN A 126 -1.84 -26.44 -11.32
C GLN A 126 -3.19 -27.14 -11.54
N TYR A 127 -4.05 -26.55 -12.38
CA TYR A 127 -5.35 -27.11 -12.77
C TYR A 127 -5.41 -27.53 -14.23
N ALA A 128 -4.31 -27.39 -14.99
CA ALA A 128 -4.27 -27.55 -16.45
C ALA A 128 -5.40 -26.79 -17.16
N PHE A 129 -5.73 -25.60 -16.68
CA PHE A 129 -6.80 -24.74 -17.19
C PHE A 129 -6.22 -23.51 -17.90
N ALA A 130 -6.25 -23.54 -19.23
CA ALA A 130 -5.87 -22.41 -20.10
C ALA A 130 -7.12 -21.75 -20.69
N TYR A 131 -7.08 -20.43 -20.81
CA TYR A 131 -8.17 -19.63 -21.36
C TYR A 131 -7.65 -18.37 -22.05
N THR A 132 -8.50 -17.80 -22.90
CA THR A 132 -8.28 -16.49 -23.51
C THR A 132 -9.30 -15.49 -22.98
N LEU A 133 -8.81 -14.40 -22.41
CA LEU A 133 -9.61 -13.23 -22.07
C LEU A 133 -9.57 -12.27 -23.26
N THR A 134 -10.74 -11.87 -23.75
CA THR A 134 -10.87 -10.92 -24.87
C THR A 134 -11.59 -9.65 -24.43
N GLY A 135 -10.95 -8.50 -24.67
CA GLY A 135 -11.57 -7.17 -24.61
C GLY A 135 -11.83 -6.66 -26.02
N GLU A 136 -13.08 -6.27 -26.35
CA GLU A 136 -13.47 -5.83 -27.68
C GLU A 136 -14.43 -4.62 -27.62
N ALA A 137 -14.13 -3.58 -28.39
CA ALA A 137 -15.01 -2.42 -28.53
C ALA A 137 -15.93 -2.57 -29.73
N ARG A 138 -17.22 -2.77 -29.49
CA ARG A 138 -18.26 -2.85 -30.51
C ARG A 138 -19.63 -2.47 -29.97
N ASP A 139 -20.61 -2.24 -30.83
CA ASP A 139 -22.00 -1.97 -30.46
C ASP A 139 -22.18 -0.82 -29.45
N GLY A 140 -21.28 0.17 -29.46
CA GLY A 140 -21.32 1.31 -28.54
C GLY A 140 -20.97 0.98 -27.09
N GLY A 141 -20.14 -0.05 -26.86
CA GLY A 141 -19.67 -0.42 -25.53
C GLY A 141 -18.45 -1.33 -25.57
N PHE A 142 -18.15 -1.96 -24.45
CA PHE A 142 -17.01 -2.83 -24.27
C PHE A 142 -17.46 -4.25 -23.93
N TYR A 143 -17.03 -5.23 -24.73
CA TYR A 143 -17.25 -6.65 -24.46
C TYR A 143 -16.03 -7.24 -23.77
N LEU A 144 -16.27 -7.93 -22.67
CA LEU A 144 -15.26 -8.70 -21.93
C LEU A 144 -15.70 -10.16 -21.93
N SER A 145 -14.92 -11.05 -22.54
CA SER A 145 -15.27 -12.46 -22.67
C SER A 145 -14.14 -13.40 -22.32
N ILE A 146 -14.50 -14.61 -21.89
CA ILE A 146 -13.59 -15.73 -21.63
C ILE A 146 -13.90 -16.85 -22.62
N SER A 147 -12.85 -17.34 -23.28
CA SER A 147 -12.92 -18.49 -24.20
C SER A 147 -11.93 -19.56 -23.75
N THR A 148 -12.27 -20.84 -23.97
CA THR A 148 -11.41 -21.98 -23.66
C THR A 148 -11.58 -23.09 -24.69
N ASP A 149 -10.49 -23.79 -25.01
CA ASP A 149 -10.49 -24.94 -25.93
C ASP A 149 -10.94 -26.23 -25.24
N LYS A 150 -10.84 -26.29 -23.92
CA LYS A 150 -11.22 -27.44 -23.11
C LYS A 150 -12.27 -27.04 -22.08
N ALA A 151 -13.15 -27.96 -21.75
CA ALA A 151 -14.11 -27.74 -20.67
C ALA A 151 -13.41 -27.44 -19.35
N LEU A 152 -14.08 -26.63 -18.50
CA LEU A 152 -13.60 -26.32 -17.17
C LEU A 152 -13.33 -27.63 -16.37
N PRO A 153 -12.16 -27.79 -15.73
CA PRO A 153 -11.89 -28.93 -14.84
C PRO A 153 -12.94 -29.02 -13.73
N ASP A 154 -13.31 -30.26 -13.35
CA ASP A 154 -14.34 -30.50 -12.32
C ASP A 154 -14.02 -29.81 -10.98
N SER A 155 -12.72 -29.74 -10.62
CA SER A 155 -12.26 -29.05 -9.41
C SER A 155 -12.48 -27.54 -9.42
N LEU A 156 -12.71 -26.94 -10.58
CA LEU A 156 -12.96 -25.51 -10.75
C LEU A 156 -14.44 -25.18 -10.98
N VAL A 157 -15.30 -26.19 -11.14
CA VAL A 157 -16.75 -26.00 -11.29
C VAL A 157 -17.32 -25.41 -9.99
N GLY A 158 -18.03 -24.27 -10.11
CA GLY A 158 -18.55 -23.53 -8.96
C GLY A 158 -17.49 -22.72 -8.18
N VAL A 159 -16.22 -22.79 -8.63
CA VAL A 159 -15.08 -22.10 -8.02
C VAL A 159 -14.58 -20.98 -8.91
N ALA A 160 -14.25 -21.28 -10.19
CA ALA A 160 -13.74 -20.28 -11.13
C ALA A 160 -14.84 -19.35 -11.63
N GLY A 161 -14.56 -18.06 -11.65
CA GLY A 161 -15.47 -17.03 -12.15
C GLY A 161 -14.75 -15.83 -12.74
N LEU A 162 -15.37 -15.17 -13.73
CA LEU A 162 -14.94 -13.86 -14.18
C LEU A 162 -15.32 -12.83 -13.11
N ASN A 163 -14.33 -12.15 -12.56
CA ASN A 163 -14.49 -11.09 -11.55
C ASN A 163 -14.15 -9.72 -12.14
N MET A 164 -14.66 -8.68 -11.51
CA MET A 164 -14.18 -7.30 -11.61
C MET A 164 -14.38 -6.63 -10.25
N GLU A 165 -13.35 -5.98 -9.75
CA GLU A 165 -13.31 -5.37 -8.42
C GLU A 165 -13.51 -3.85 -8.53
N PHE A 166 -14.49 -3.32 -7.81
CA PHE A 166 -14.89 -1.91 -7.81
C PHE A 166 -14.44 -1.23 -6.52
N PHE A 167 -13.79 -0.07 -6.63
CA PHE A 167 -13.26 0.66 -5.48
C PHE A 167 -14.36 1.29 -4.63
N PRO A 168 -14.54 0.89 -3.36
CA PRO A 168 -15.65 1.34 -2.53
C PRO A 168 -15.76 2.86 -2.36
N PRO A 169 -14.67 3.64 -2.20
CA PRO A 169 -14.79 5.10 -2.04
C PRO A 169 -15.47 5.81 -3.21
N VAL A 170 -15.46 5.19 -4.40
CA VAL A 170 -16.17 5.74 -5.56
C VAL A 170 -17.69 5.59 -5.41
N PHE A 171 -18.15 4.53 -4.72
CA PHE A 171 -19.56 4.09 -4.71
C PHE A 171 -20.26 4.19 -3.36
N PHE A 172 -19.57 4.55 -2.27
CA PHE A 172 -20.22 4.69 -0.97
C PHE A 172 -21.47 5.56 -1.04
N GLY A 173 -22.61 5.00 -0.56
CA GLY A 173 -23.90 5.67 -0.48
C GLY A 173 -24.62 5.80 -1.82
N HIS A 174 -24.03 5.33 -2.93
CA HIS A 174 -24.75 5.24 -4.23
C HIS A 174 -25.62 3.99 -4.32
N SER A 175 -26.61 4.04 -5.18
CA SER A 175 -27.49 2.91 -5.46
C SER A 175 -26.89 1.95 -6.47
N TYR A 176 -27.39 0.73 -6.51
CA TYR A 176 -27.31 -0.17 -7.67
C TYR A 176 -28.69 -0.73 -8.01
N LEU A 177 -28.88 -1.14 -9.26
CA LEU A 177 -30.06 -1.88 -9.68
C LEU A 177 -29.60 -3.25 -10.20
N MET A 178 -30.13 -4.33 -9.63
CA MET A 178 -29.91 -5.68 -10.14
C MET A 178 -31.22 -6.20 -10.76
N ASP A 179 -31.27 -6.31 -12.09
CA ASP A 179 -32.51 -6.60 -12.85
C ASP A 179 -33.66 -5.64 -12.46
N GLY A 180 -33.35 -4.34 -12.30
CA GLY A 180 -34.27 -3.30 -11.90
C GLY A 180 -34.62 -3.27 -10.40
N LYS A 181 -34.08 -4.18 -9.58
CA LYS A 181 -34.27 -4.18 -8.12
C LYS A 181 -33.20 -3.31 -7.45
N PRO A 182 -33.60 -2.30 -6.68
CA PRO A 182 -32.64 -1.39 -6.05
C PRO A 182 -31.95 -1.99 -4.85
N GLY A 183 -30.69 -1.58 -4.66
CA GLY A 183 -29.89 -1.76 -3.46
C GLY A 183 -28.94 -0.59 -3.27
N LEU A 184 -28.21 -0.58 -2.18
CA LEU A 184 -27.24 0.47 -1.83
C LEU A 184 -25.86 -0.14 -1.63
N PHE A 185 -24.83 0.57 -2.08
CA PHE A 185 -23.45 0.28 -1.70
C PHE A 185 -23.21 0.77 -0.27
N PRO A 186 -23.05 -0.13 0.72
CA PRO A 186 -22.98 0.27 2.12
C PRO A 186 -21.64 0.96 2.44
N THR A 187 -21.68 1.99 3.28
CA THR A 187 -20.47 2.67 3.78
C THR A 187 -19.64 1.75 4.68
N SER A 188 -20.30 1.02 5.57
CA SER A 188 -19.66 0.01 6.43
C SER A 188 -19.93 -1.39 5.88
N ALA A 189 -18.91 -2.25 5.92
CA ALA A 189 -19.09 -3.65 5.57
C ALA A 189 -20.04 -4.31 6.59
N ALA A 190 -21.02 -5.04 6.12
CA ALA A 190 -22.06 -5.65 6.95
C ALA A 190 -22.73 -6.85 6.26
N ASP A 191 -22.02 -7.57 5.41
CA ASP A 191 -22.57 -8.71 4.69
C ASP A 191 -22.72 -9.94 5.59
N ILE A 192 -23.69 -10.79 5.23
CA ILE A 192 -23.88 -12.08 5.88
C ILE A 192 -22.80 -13.02 5.36
N MET A 193 -21.99 -13.54 6.29
CA MET A 193 -20.94 -14.50 5.98
C MET A 193 -21.51 -15.94 5.95
N THR A 194 -20.96 -16.75 5.06
CA THR A 194 -21.28 -18.19 4.94
C THR A 194 -20.00 -19.00 4.85
N VAL A 195 -20.09 -20.31 5.07
CA VAL A 195 -18.95 -21.24 4.94
C VAL A 195 -19.14 -22.09 3.70
N ILE A 196 -18.23 -21.93 2.74
CA ILE A 196 -18.22 -22.73 1.50
C ILE A 196 -16.92 -23.54 1.48
N ASN A 197 -17.01 -24.86 1.51
CA ASN A 197 -15.84 -25.78 1.51
C ASN A 197 -14.82 -25.48 2.64
N GLY A 198 -15.30 -25.05 3.81
CA GLY A 198 -14.46 -24.69 4.94
C GLY A 198 -13.87 -23.26 4.89
N ILE A 199 -14.17 -22.50 3.84
CA ILE A 199 -13.73 -21.11 3.69
C ILE A 199 -14.90 -20.18 3.99
N VAL A 200 -14.67 -19.17 4.81
CA VAL A 200 -15.65 -18.13 5.12
C VAL A 200 -15.70 -17.14 3.96
N GLU A 201 -16.89 -16.91 3.40
CA GLU A 201 -17.11 -16.00 2.27
C GLU A 201 -18.38 -15.17 2.52
N PRO A 202 -18.46 -13.90 2.04
CA PRO A 202 -19.70 -13.15 2.05
C PRO A 202 -20.74 -13.78 1.11
N THR A 203 -22.02 -13.67 1.47
CA THR A 203 -23.12 -14.01 0.54
C THR A 203 -23.25 -12.90 -0.51
N PRO A 204 -23.74 -13.20 -1.73
CA PRO A 204 -24.01 -12.14 -2.71
C PRO A 204 -25.04 -11.14 -2.20
N MET A 205 -24.75 -9.85 -2.27
CA MET A 205 -25.69 -8.74 -2.02
C MET A 205 -26.87 -8.80 -3.02
N ALA A 206 -26.59 -9.18 -4.26
CA ALA A 206 -27.59 -9.30 -5.33
C ALA A 206 -27.14 -10.29 -6.40
N VAL A 207 -28.13 -10.93 -7.07
CA VAL A 207 -27.90 -11.86 -8.18
C VAL A 207 -28.90 -11.55 -9.31
N GLY A 208 -28.42 -11.45 -10.53
CA GLY A 208 -29.23 -11.13 -11.71
C GLY A 208 -28.48 -11.32 -13.04
N THR A 209 -28.96 -10.67 -14.09
CA THR A 209 -28.37 -10.70 -15.43
C THR A 209 -27.89 -9.33 -15.90
N VAL A 210 -28.41 -8.26 -15.29
CA VAL A 210 -28.02 -6.88 -15.54
C VAL A 210 -27.79 -6.19 -14.20
N ILE A 211 -26.67 -5.53 -14.06
CA ILE A 211 -26.39 -4.63 -12.94
C ILE A 211 -26.13 -3.21 -13.47
N GLU A 212 -26.82 -2.25 -12.89
CA GLU A 212 -26.52 -0.82 -13.02
C GLU A 212 -25.87 -0.35 -11.73
N ILE A 213 -24.65 0.14 -11.82
CA ILE A 213 -23.82 0.63 -10.70
C ILE A 213 -23.91 2.15 -10.69
N ALA A 214 -24.31 2.76 -9.59
CA ALA A 214 -24.51 4.19 -9.40
C ALA A 214 -25.42 4.87 -10.45
N PRO A 215 -26.62 4.34 -10.74
CA PRO A 215 -27.54 4.99 -11.69
C PRO A 215 -28.03 6.37 -11.23
N ASP A 216 -27.88 6.67 -9.94
CA ASP A 216 -28.14 7.99 -9.35
C ASP A 216 -27.04 9.03 -9.63
N ALA A 217 -25.89 8.63 -10.20
CA ALA A 217 -24.75 9.50 -10.46
C ALA A 217 -24.18 9.29 -11.87
N PRO A 218 -24.64 10.02 -12.91
CA PRO A 218 -24.23 9.82 -14.31
C PRO A 218 -22.71 9.76 -14.52
N SER A 219 -21.95 10.57 -13.78
CA SER A 219 -20.48 10.56 -13.86
C SER A 219 -19.81 9.29 -13.30
N LYS A 220 -20.57 8.38 -12.68
CA LYS A 220 -20.11 7.12 -12.08
C LYS A 220 -20.91 5.92 -12.59
N HIS A 221 -21.95 6.16 -13.36
CA HIS A 221 -22.90 5.13 -13.82
C HIS A 221 -22.22 4.14 -14.78
N ILE A 222 -22.25 2.86 -14.41
CA ILE A 222 -21.76 1.74 -15.23
C ILE A 222 -22.82 0.65 -15.28
N THR A 223 -23.14 0.18 -16.47
CA THR A 223 -24.04 -0.97 -16.69
C THR A 223 -23.21 -2.17 -17.13
N ILE A 224 -23.41 -3.32 -16.48
CA ILE A 224 -22.84 -4.61 -16.88
C ILE A 224 -23.99 -5.59 -17.11
N ARG A 225 -23.99 -6.28 -18.24
CA ARG A 225 -24.96 -7.35 -18.52
C ARG A 225 -24.27 -8.59 -19.06
N THR A 226 -24.76 -9.76 -18.69
CA THR A 226 -24.38 -11.00 -19.36
C THR A 226 -25.03 -11.09 -20.72
N THR A 227 -24.31 -11.58 -21.73
CA THR A 227 -24.84 -11.73 -23.10
C THR A 227 -25.11 -13.20 -23.44
N LEU A 228 -24.57 -14.14 -22.66
CA LEU A 228 -24.78 -15.57 -22.87
C LEU A 228 -25.93 -16.09 -22.02
N PRO A 229 -26.74 -17.04 -22.55
CA PRO A 229 -27.82 -17.68 -21.81
C PRO A 229 -27.30 -18.35 -20.52
N ASP A 230 -28.15 -18.39 -19.49
CA ASP A 230 -27.91 -19.03 -18.19
C ASP A 230 -26.76 -18.43 -17.35
N SER A 231 -26.08 -17.40 -17.85
CA SER A 231 -25.08 -16.63 -17.10
C SER A 231 -25.75 -15.66 -16.12
N LYS A 232 -25.19 -15.55 -14.92
CA LYS A 232 -25.64 -14.61 -13.90
C LYS A 232 -24.51 -13.77 -13.35
N LEU A 233 -24.81 -12.52 -13.08
CA LEU A 233 -23.98 -11.62 -12.29
C LEU A 233 -24.31 -11.79 -10.80
N MET A 234 -23.29 -11.78 -9.98
CA MET A 234 -23.39 -11.73 -8.53
C MET A 234 -22.60 -10.51 -8.04
N LEU A 235 -23.18 -9.73 -7.15
CA LEU A 235 -22.51 -8.61 -6.49
C LEU A 235 -22.16 -9.00 -5.07
N PHE A 236 -20.89 -8.82 -4.67
CA PHE A 236 -20.40 -9.09 -3.31
C PHE A 236 -19.80 -7.82 -2.69
N ASP A 237 -19.90 -7.73 -1.36
CA ASP A 237 -19.04 -6.86 -0.56
C ASP A 237 -17.86 -7.69 -0.03
N GLY A 238 -16.65 -7.43 -0.54
CA GLY A 238 -15.46 -8.18 -0.17
C GLY A 238 -14.72 -7.63 1.06
N ARG A 239 -15.17 -6.51 1.63
CA ARG A 239 -14.41 -5.77 2.66
C ARG A 239 -14.27 -6.50 3.99
N ASP A 240 -15.20 -7.39 4.32
CA ASP A 240 -15.11 -8.20 5.55
C ASP A 240 -14.12 -9.38 5.44
N LYS A 241 -13.61 -9.66 4.26
CA LYS A 241 -12.73 -10.81 4.05
C LYS A 241 -11.43 -10.47 3.36
N GLN A 242 -11.48 -9.67 2.29
CA GLN A 242 -10.27 -9.41 1.51
C GLN A 242 -9.49 -8.20 2.04
N GLN A 243 -8.19 -8.31 1.98
CA GLN A 243 -7.27 -7.27 2.43
C GLN A 243 -7.44 -5.95 1.67
N ASN A 244 -7.71 -6.00 0.36
CA ASN A 244 -7.88 -4.81 -0.48
C ASN A 244 -9.29 -4.19 -0.42
N GLY A 245 -10.26 -4.92 0.12
CA GLY A 245 -11.60 -4.41 0.43
C GLY A 245 -12.36 -3.77 -0.72
N THR A 246 -12.82 -4.53 -1.71
CA THR A 246 -13.56 -4.04 -2.88
C THR A 246 -14.99 -4.58 -2.94
N PHE A 247 -15.88 -3.92 -3.71
CA PHE A 247 -17.09 -4.55 -4.21
C PHE A 247 -16.76 -5.37 -5.45
N ILE A 248 -17.32 -6.58 -5.58
CA ILE A 248 -16.98 -7.50 -6.68
C ILE A 248 -18.21 -7.84 -7.48
N VAL A 249 -18.16 -7.63 -8.80
CA VAL A 249 -19.10 -8.22 -9.74
C VAL A 249 -18.49 -9.50 -10.29
N ARG A 250 -19.23 -10.61 -10.23
CA ARG A 250 -18.73 -11.95 -10.59
C ARG A 250 -19.74 -12.74 -11.41
N THR A 251 -19.23 -13.53 -12.36
CA THR A 251 -19.97 -14.59 -13.07
C THR A 251 -19.21 -15.90 -12.99
N LEU A 252 -19.83 -16.98 -12.51
CA LEU A 252 -19.22 -18.31 -12.50
C LEU A 252 -19.07 -18.84 -13.93
N LEU A 253 -17.92 -19.48 -14.19
CA LEU A 253 -17.69 -20.15 -15.46
C LEU A 253 -18.52 -21.44 -15.55
N PRO A 254 -19.22 -21.69 -16.68
CA PRO A 254 -20.09 -22.85 -16.82
C PRO A 254 -19.28 -24.14 -17.01
N ALA A 255 -19.77 -25.24 -16.40
CA ALA A 255 -19.22 -26.57 -16.61
C ALA A 255 -19.49 -27.12 -18.02
N GLY A 256 -18.60 -27.96 -18.56
CA GLY A 256 -18.80 -28.75 -19.77
C GLY A 256 -18.89 -27.94 -21.08
N LYS A 257 -18.65 -26.63 -21.06
CA LYS A 257 -18.67 -25.77 -22.25
C LYS A 257 -17.25 -25.45 -22.75
N THR A 258 -17.12 -25.25 -24.06
CA THR A 258 -15.89 -24.80 -24.75
C THR A 258 -16.21 -23.64 -25.69
N GLY A 259 -15.21 -23.03 -26.30
CA GLY A 259 -15.34 -21.79 -27.05
C GLY A 259 -15.56 -20.60 -26.13
N LYS A 260 -16.39 -19.63 -26.52
CA LYS A 260 -16.76 -18.52 -25.67
C LYS A 260 -17.72 -18.99 -24.59
N ILE A 261 -17.24 -19.05 -23.33
CA ILE A 261 -17.97 -19.64 -22.19
C ILE A 261 -18.61 -18.59 -21.28
N THR A 262 -18.12 -17.34 -21.29
CA THR A 262 -18.79 -16.20 -20.65
C THR A 262 -18.51 -14.93 -21.42
N GLU A 263 -19.44 -13.98 -21.36
CA GLU A 263 -19.27 -12.65 -21.97
C GLU A 263 -20.12 -11.62 -21.22
N TRP A 264 -19.49 -10.50 -20.88
CA TRP A 264 -20.14 -9.30 -20.37
C TRP A 264 -20.15 -8.21 -21.44
N PHE A 265 -21.22 -7.45 -21.50
CA PHE A 265 -21.28 -6.17 -22.18
C PHE A 265 -21.29 -5.07 -21.14
N ILE A 266 -20.32 -4.16 -21.23
CA ILE A 266 -20.08 -3.10 -20.26
C ILE A 266 -20.26 -1.74 -20.96
N GLN A 267 -21.08 -0.88 -20.39
CA GLN A 267 -21.25 0.51 -20.82
C GLN A 267 -21.09 1.43 -19.61
N ALA A 268 -20.36 2.52 -19.78
CA ALA A 268 -20.27 3.57 -18.78
C ALA A 268 -20.91 4.85 -19.34
N GLU A 269 -21.61 5.59 -18.49
CA GLU A 269 -22.21 6.85 -18.92
C GLU A 269 -21.13 7.93 -19.00
N THR A 270 -20.91 8.51 -20.19
CA THR A 270 -19.84 9.47 -20.45
C THR A 270 -20.37 10.83 -20.90
N ASP A 271 -19.74 11.91 -20.43
CA ASP A 271 -19.95 13.25 -20.99
C ASP A 271 -18.94 13.47 -22.14
N THR A 272 -19.43 13.65 -23.34
CA THR A 272 -18.63 13.86 -24.55
C THR A 272 -17.77 15.13 -24.50
N ARG A 273 -18.04 16.03 -23.55
CA ARG A 273 -17.28 17.28 -23.32
C ARG A 273 -16.43 17.23 -22.07
N TRP A 274 -16.44 16.11 -21.35
CA TRP A 274 -15.72 15.98 -20.10
C TRP A 274 -14.25 16.38 -20.25
N LEU A 275 -13.79 17.18 -19.32
CA LEU A 275 -12.39 17.52 -19.11
C LEU A 275 -12.05 17.23 -17.64
N ARG A 276 -10.93 16.59 -17.43
CA ARG A 276 -10.43 16.43 -16.07
C ARG A 276 -10.13 17.80 -15.48
N THR A 277 -10.64 18.02 -14.28
CA THR A 277 -10.33 19.24 -13.53
C THR A 277 -8.82 19.37 -13.30
N PRO A 278 -8.20 20.53 -13.57
CA PRO A 278 -6.79 20.75 -13.32
C PRO A 278 -6.41 20.43 -11.88
N THR A 279 -5.29 19.75 -11.70
CA THR A 279 -4.76 19.43 -10.37
C THR A 279 -3.47 20.20 -10.13
N ILE A 280 -3.38 20.91 -9.00
CA ILE A 280 -2.17 21.64 -8.59
C ILE A 280 -1.42 20.78 -7.58
N SER A 281 -0.23 20.31 -7.97
CA SER A 281 0.67 19.56 -7.10
C SER A 281 1.75 20.49 -6.54
N TYR A 282 1.96 20.41 -5.23
CA TYR A 282 2.89 21.26 -4.48
C TYR A 282 3.32 20.52 -3.21
N SER A 283 4.35 21.02 -2.50
CA SER A 283 4.73 20.47 -1.20
C SER A 283 3.72 20.85 -0.12
N GLN A 284 2.99 19.87 0.41
CA GLN A 284 2.06 20.11 1.53
C GLN A 284 2.77 20.41 2.85
N VAL A 285 4.01 19.95 3.02
CA VAL A 285 4.88 20.34 4.13
C VAL A 285 5.24 21.82 4.04
N GLY A 286 5.36 22.34 2.81
CA GLY A 286 5.78 23.71 2.53
C GLY A 286 7.18 23.79 1.94
N TYR A 287 7.81 24.95 2.03
CA TYR A 287 9.09 25.24 1.39
C TYR A 287 9.99 26.09 2.29
N HIS A 288 11.29 25.79 2.30
CA HIS A 288 12.27 26.68 2.88
C HIS A 288 12.44 27.93 1.97
N PRO A 289 12.59 29.15 2.51
CA PRO A 289 12.71 30.38 1.71
C PRO A 289 13.77 30.31 0.61
N ALA A 290 14.94 29.76 0.91
CA ALA A 290 16.08 29.71 -0.01
C ALA A 290 16.08 28.52 -0.99
N GLN A 291 15.11 27.60 -0.91
CA GLN A 291 15.06 26.46 -1.83
C GLN A 291 14.36 26.80 -3.15
N GLN A 292 14.59 25.98 -4.18
CA GLN A 292 13.77 25.99 -5.38
C GLN A 292 12.33 25.58 -5.03
N LYS A 293 11.36 26.38 -5.47
CA LYS A 293 9.93 26.18 -5.21
C LYS A 293 9.18 26.04 -6.52
N MET A 294 8.66 24.83 -6.76
CA MET A 294 7.98 24.50 -7.99
C MET A 294 6.59 23.91 -7.70
N ALA A 295 5.59 24.39 -8.42
CA ALA A 295 4.29 23.73 -8.51
C ALA A 295 4.13 23.09 -9.89
N VAL A 296 3.43 21.97 -9.93
CA VAL A 296 3.09 21.27 -11.17
C VAL A 296 1.58 21.30 -11.35
N ILE A 297 1.13 21.71 -12.53
CA ILE A 297 -0.28 21.70 -12.91
C ILE A 297 -0.48 20.55 -13.89
N GLU A 298 -1.35 19.61 -13.54
CA GLU A 298 -1.74 18.48 -14.38
C GLU A 298 -3.07 18.80 -15.05
N LEU A 299 -3.09 18.80 -16.38
CA LEU A 299 -4.25 19.09 -17.22
C LEU A 299 -4.69 17.85 -17.99
N ASP A 300 -5.99 17.78 -18.31
CA ASP A 300 -6.48 16.86 -19.34
C ASP A 300 -5.74 17.12 -20.67
N LYS A 301 -5.44 16.06 -21.43
CA LYS A 301 -4.78 16.18 -22.74
C LYS A 301 -5.54 17.07 -23.75
N ASN A 302 -6.84 17.22 -23.54
CA ASN A 302 -7.72 18.02 -24.38
C ASN A 302 -7.98 19.42 -23.81
N ASP A 303 -7.47 19.74 -22.63
CA ASP A 303 -7.61 21.07 -22.02
C ASP A 303 -6.56 22.03 -22.56
N LYS A 304 -6.90 23.32 -22.55
CA LYS A 304 -5.99 24.39 -22.96
C LYS A 304 -5.38 25.05 -21.74
N PRO A 305 -4.04 25.18 -21.69
CA PRO A 305 -3.39 25.93 -20.62
C PRO A 305 -3.96 27.34 -20.48
N LEU A 306 -4.25 27.75 -19.24
CA LEU A 306 -4.58 29.14 -18.92
C LEU A 306 -3.32 30.02 -18.99
N SER A 307 -3.53 31.32 -19.16
CA SER A 307 -2.44 32.29 -19.28
C SER A 307 -1.66 32.46 -17.97
N ASP A 308 -2.34 32.35 -16.82
CA ASP A 308 -1.79 32.74 -15.54
C ASP A 308 -2.10 31.76 -14.42
N ILE A 309 -1.13 31.66 -13.50
CA ILE A 309 -1.28 31.09 -12.16
C ILE A 309 -0.82 32.14 -11.16
N THR A 310 -1.49 32.24 -10.02
CA THR A 310 -1.16 33.21 -8.99
C THR A 310 -0.89 32.54 -7.66
N LEU A 311 0.24 32.90 -7.05
CA LEU A 311 0.57 32.61 -5.66
C LEU A 311 0.04 33.74 -4.79
N TYR A 312 -0.84 33.44 -3.87
CA TYR A 312 -1.38 34.39 -2.89
C TYR A 312 -0.76 34.17 -1.52
N LYS A 313 -0.44 35.23 -0.83
CA LYS A 313 -0.15 35.24 0.61
C LYS A 313 -1.45 35.37 1.39
N VAL A 314 -1.62 34.58 2.43
CA VAL A 314 -2.73 34.68 3.38
C VAL A 314 -2.37 35.72 4.44
N ASN A 315 -3.15 36.77 4.54
CA ASN A 315 -2.96 37.86 5.50
C ASN A 315 -3.52 37.47 6.88
N ALA A 316 -3.17 38.26 7.91
CA ALA A 316 -3.62 38.04 9.29
C ALA A 316 -5.14 38.11 9.48
N ASP A 317 -5.85 38.82 8.61
CA ASP A 317 -7.31 38.90 8.59
C ASP A 317 -7.98 37.83 7.71
N GLY A 318 -7.20 36.91 7.16
CA GLY A 318 -7.65 35.83 6.25
C GLY A 318 -7.85 36.29 4.80
N SER A 319 -7.66 37.57 4.50
CA SER A 319 -7.67 38.05 3.10
C SER A 319 -6.45 37.55 2.33
N LEU A 320 -6.54 37.59 0.99
CA LEU A 320 -5.47 37.13 0.10
C LEU A 320 -4.83 38.29 -0.64
N THR A 321 -3.50 38.38 -0.61
CA THR A 321 -2.72 39.33 -1.41
C THR A 321 -1.88 38.57 -2.43
N ALA A 322 -1.93 38.95 -3.70
CA ALA A 322 -1.10 38.34 -4.73
C ALA A 322 0.39 38.63 -4.45
N ALA A 323 1.16 37.56 -4.24
CA ALA A 323 2.60 37.62 -4.01
C ALA A 323 3.38 37.45 -5.33
N LEU A 324 2.88 36.60 -6.24
CA LEU A 324 3.47 36.36 -7.54
C LEU A 324 2.38 35.91 -8.51
N SER A 325 2.37 36.48 -9.71
CA SER A 325 1.56 35.96 -10.82
C SER A 325 2.44 35.75 -12.04
N GLY A 326 2.17 34.70 -12.80
CA GLY A 326 2.94 34.44 -14.01
C GLY A 326 2.34 33.32 -14.85
N LYS A 327 2.88 33.20 -16.07
CA LYS A 327 2.47 32.15 -16.98
C LYS A 327 3.19 30.85 -16.63
N PRO A 328 2.46 29.74 -16.42
CA PRO A 328 3.11 28.45 -16.23
C PRO A 328 3.81 27.99 -17.52
N VAL A 329 4.93 27.30 -17.38
CA VAL A 329 5.74 26.78 -18.50
C VAL A 329 5.27 25.37 -18.82
N THR A 330 5.01 25.08 -20.09
CA THR A 330 4.66 23.72 -20.53
C THR A 330 5.87 22.80 -20.38
N TRP A 331 5.72 21.74 -19.58
CA TRP A 331 6.70 20.67 -19.47
C TRP A 331 6.49 19.63 -20.57
N GLY A 332 5.23 19.26 -20.86
CA GLY A 332 4.88 18.35 -21.93
C GLY A 332 3.82 17.32 -21.55
N MET A 333 3.57 16.41 -22.48
CA MET A 333 2.66 15.28 -22.29
C MET A 333 3.38 14.10 -21.64
N TYR A 334 2.75 13.50 -20.63
CA TYR A 334 3.17 12.22 -20.09
C TYR A 334 1.92 11.34 -19.87
N THR A 335 1.94 10.16 -20.46
CA THR A 335 0.81 9.22 -20.50
C THR A 335 -0.50 9.87 -20.96
N ARG A 336 -1.40 10.27 -20.07
CA ARG A 336 -2.74 10.78 -20.38
C ARG A 336 -2.91 12.27 -20.13
N TYR A 337 -1.92 12.94 -19.57
CA TYR A 337 -2.04 14.31 -19.08
C TYR A 337 -0.97 15.23 -19.66
N ASN A 338 -1.31 16.50 -19.72
CA ASN A 338 -0.40 17.57 -20.08
C ASN A 338 0.04 18.31 -18.82
N TYR A 339 1.36 18.46 -18.63
CA TYR A 339 1.95 19.02 -17.42
C TYR A 339 2.52 20.41 -17.67
N LEU A 340 2.23 21.32 -16.74
CA LEU A 340 2.80 22.65 -16.68
C LEU A 340 3.58 22.81 -15.38
N GLN A 341 4.58 23.67 -15.38
CA GLN A 341 5.39 24.03 -14.21
C GLN A 341 5.27 25.51 -13.91
N PHE A 342 5.20 25.85 -12.64
CA PHE A 342 5.24 27.22 -12.15
C PHE A 342 6.30 27.36 -11.08
N ASP A 343 7.36 28.13 -11.41
CA ASP A 343 8.45 28.44 -10.50
C ASP A 343 8.13 29.71 -9.71
N PHE A 344 8.12 29.59 -8.38
CA PHE A 344 7.92 30.70 -7.45
C PHE A 344 9.07 30.81 -6.46
N SER A 345 10.27 30.34 -6.84
CA SER A 345 11.48 30.35 -6.01
C SER A 345 11.86 31.74 -5.50
N GLN A 346 11.52 32.79 -6.27
CA GLN A 346 11.79 34.20 -5.89
C GLN A 346 10.96 34.70 -4.70
N VAL A 347 9.92 33.97 -4.27
CA VAL A 347 9.13 34.34 -3.08
C VAL A 347 9.81 33.73 -1.86
N GLU A 348 10.60 34.53 -1.15
CA GLU A 348 11.38 34.13 0.03
C GLU A 348 10.74 34.61 1.34
N GLU A 349 9.77 35.49 1.29
CA GLU A 349 9.12 36.04 2.47
C GLU A 349 8.39 34.93 3.24
N PRO A 350 8.67 34.76 4.56
CA PRO A 350 7.94 33.77 5.36
C PRO A 350 6.44 34.10 5.46
N GLY A 351 5.62 33.04 5.45
CA GLY A 351 4.16 33.19 5.53
C GLY A 351 3.42 31.94 5.09
N ILE A 352 2.09 32.04 5.10
CA ILE A 352 1.21 31.01 4.55
C ILE A 352 0.76 31.44 3.15
N TYR A 353 0.84 30.52 2.22
CA TYR A 353 0.59 30.78 0.81
C TYR A 353 -0.42 29.81 0.22
N LYS A 354 -1.02 30.18 -0.92
CA LYS A 354 -1.99 29.39 -1.66
C LYS A 354 -1.83 29.67 -3.16
N LEU A 355 -1.83 28.62 -3.97
CA LEU A 355 -1.81 28.72 -5.44
C LEU A 355 -3.23 28.71 -5.99
N VAL A 356 -3.48 29.52 -7.03
CA VAL A 356 -4.76 29.57 -7.75
C VAL A 356 -4.50 29.51 -9.25
N TYR A 357 -5.14 28.54 -9.91
CA TYR A 357 -5.11 28.35 -11.36
C TYR A 357 -6.53 28.19 -11.88
N GLY A 358 -7.05 29.21 -12.52
CA GLY A 358 -8.47 29.28 -12.92
C GLY A 358 -9.40 29.23 -11.72
N ASP A 359 -10.28 28.25 -11.70
CA ASP A 359 -11.22 27.97 -10.61
C ASP A 359 -10.64 27.00 -9.56
N GLN A 360 -9.42 26.49 -9.78
CA GLN A 360 -8.76 25.57 -8.88
C GLN A 360 -7.80 26.29 -7.94
N ALA A 361 -7.75 25.81 -6.71
CA ALA A 361 -6.83 26.34 -5.71
C ALA A 361 -6.17 25.20 -4.93
N SER A 362 -4.90 25.39 -4.57
CA SER A 362 -4.21 24.51 -3.63
C SER A 362 -4.79 24.64 -2.21
N GLY A 363 -4.51 23.68 -1.33
CA GLY A 363 -4.51 23.93 0.10
C GLY A 363 -3.47 24.98 0.49
N PRO A 364 -3.57 25.58 1.68
CA PRO A 364 -2.53 26.46 2.19
C PRO A 364 -1.26 25.70 2.54
N PHE A 365 -0.09 26.33 2.35
CA PHE A 365 1.21 25.78 2.71
C PHE A 365 2.14 26.89 3.23
N PRO A 366 3.08 26.57 4.13
CA PRO A 366 4.04 27.55 4.64
C PRO A 366 5.24 27.75 3.69
N ILE A 367 5.78 28.95 3.68
CA ILE A 367 7.19 29.24 3.36
C ILE A 367 7.82 29.68 4.67
N ASP A 368 8.76 28.90 5.21
CA ASP A 368 9.36 29.15 6.52
C ASP A 368 10.74 28.49 6.62
N ALA A 369 11.68 29.14 7.33
CA ALA A 369 13.03 28.60 7.50
C ALA A 369 13.06 27.30 8.33
N ASN A 370 12.05 27.05 9.16
CA ASN A 370 11.93 25.88 10.01
C ASN A 370 10.92 24.83 9.47
N VAL A 371 10.47 24.99 8.23
CA VAL A 371 9.40 24.18 7.65
C VAL A 371 9.61 22.66 7.76
N TYR A 372 10.86 22.22 7.72
CA TYR A 372 11.21 20.79 7.79
C TYR A 372 11.53 20.31 9.21
N GLN A 373 11.57 21.21 10.19
CA GLN A 373 12.00 20.85 11.55
C GLN A 373 11.13 19.75 12.17
N ARG A 374 9.83 19.71 11.86
CA ARG A 374 8.87 18.74 12.40
C ARG A 374 8.29 17.79 11.35
N ALA A 375 8.74 17.86 10.11
CA ALA A 375 8.16 17.08 9.01
C ALA A 375 8.35 15.56 9.16
N TRP A 376 9.39 15.14 9.88
CA TRP A 376 9.76 13.76 10.12
C TRP A 376 9.16 13.17 11.41
N TYR A 377 8.58 13.99 12.30
CA TYR A 377 8.04 13.56 13.59
C TYR A 377 7.06 12.38 13.49
N PRO A 378 6.11 12.35 12.54
CA PRO A 378 5.17 11.23 12.44
C PRO A 378 5.83 9.86 12.28
N THR A 379 7.05 9.82 11.74
CA THR A 379 7.83 8.57 11.64
C THR A 379 8.21 8.03 13.02
N LEU A 380 8.66 8.87 13.94
CA LEU A 380 9.02 8.47 15.31
C LEU A 380 7.81 8.44 16.24
N ASP A 381 6.85 9.36 16.07
CA ASP A 381 5.73 9.50 17.00
C ASP A 381 4.67 8.41 16.85
N VAL A 382 4.46 7.92 15.62
CA VAL A 382 3.38 6.96 15.33
C VAL A 382 3.89 5.74 14.56
N PHE A 383 4.55 5.94 13.41
CA PHE A 383 4.89 4.81 12.54
C PHE A 383 5.82 3.79 13.22
N MET A 384 6.95 4.22 13.77
CA MET A 384 7.89 3.31 14.43
C MET A 384 7.30 2.65 15.68
N PRO A 385 6.68 3.38 16.62
CA PRO A 385 6.07 2.78 17.80
C PRO A 385 4.98 1.76 17.48
N VAL A 386 4.13 2.02 16.47
CA VAL A 386 3.04 1.10 16.08
C VAL A 386 3.58 -0.18 15.44
N GLN A 387 4.80 -0.16 14.89
CA GLN A 387 5.44 -1.35 14.33
C GLN A 387 6.26 -2.15 15.34
N MET A 388 6.42 -1.69 16.60
CA MET A 388 7.22 -2.38 17.63
C MET A 388 6.61 -3.75 17.96
N ASP A 389 7.34 -4.82 17.65
CA ASP A 389 6.94 -6.18 17.98
C ASP A 389 7.21 -6.48 19.47
N HIS A 390 6.53 -7.48 20.02
CA HIS A 390 6.62 -7.90 21.42
C HIS A 390 6.22 -6.83 22.46
N MET A 391 5.57 -5.74 22.03
CA MET A 391 5.18 -4.61 22.86
C MET A 391 3.66 -4.44 22.88
N PHE A 392 3.09 -4.04 24.01
CA PHE A 392 1.76 -3.47 24.09
C PHE A 392 1.83 -1.99 23.73
N VAL A 393 1.22 -1.59 22.64
CA VAL A 393 1.30 -0.21 22.11
C VAL A 393 -0.03 0.50 22.23
N ARG A 394 -0.05 1.64 22.93
CA ARG A 394 -1.23 2.48 23.11
C ARG A 394 -0.94 3.96 22.89
N GLU A 395 -2.01 4.72 22.73
CA GLU A 395 -2.01 6.17 22.64
C GLU A 395 -3.22 6.70 23.40
N ALA A 396 -3.00 7.30 24.56
CA ALA A 396 -4.07 7.73 25.48
C ALA A 396 -5.09 6.59 25.76
N TYR A 397 -6.32 6.71 25.27
CA TYR A 397 -7.37 5.67 25.40
C TYR A 397 -7.44 4.71 24.21
N ARG A 398 -6.60 4.88 23.18
CA ARG A 398 -6.53 4.01 22.01
C ARG A 398 -5.48 2.93 22.23
N VAL A 399 -5.82 1.69 21.92
CA VAL A 399 -4.88 0.57 21.84
C VAL A 399 -4.61 0.31 20.35
N TRP A 400 -3.33 0.34 19.96
CA TRP A 400 -2.91 0.00 18.60
C TRP A 400 -2.82 -1.52 18.44
N HIS A 401 -2.09 -2.19 19.34
CA HIS A 401 -2.04 -3.66 19.44
C HIS A 401 -1.56 -4.09 20.82
N GLY A 402 -1.80 -5.36 21.16
CA GLY A 402 -1.30 -5.99 22.38
C GLY A 402 0.15 -6.46 22.26
N ALA A 403 0.73 -6.88 23.38
CA ALA A 403 2.02 -7.56 23.41
C ALA A 403 1.83 -8.99 22.88
N ALA A 404 2.13 -9.20 21.61
CA ALA A 404 2.02 -10.48 20.92
C ALA A 404 3.37 -11.17 20.80
N HIS A 405 3.36 -12.44 20.39
CA HIS A 405 4.54 -13.23 20.04
C HIS A 405 5.57 -13.38 21.17
N LEU A 406 5.12 -13.27 22.44
CA LEU A 406 6.01 -13.39 23.60
C LEU A 406 6.49 -14.83 23.86
N ASP A 407 5.93 -15.80 23.13
CA ASP A 407 6.27 -17.23 23.12
C ASP A 407 7.07 -17.69 21.89
N ASP A 408 7.35 -16.78 20.95
CA ASP A 408 8.13 -17.05 19.74
C ASP A 408 9.60 -17.42 20.03
N ALA A 409 10.30 -18.06 19.08
CA ALA A 409 9.85 -18.58 17.79
C ALA A 409 10.22 -20.07 17.70
N ARG A 410 9.73 -20.75 16.66
CA ARG A 410 10.12 -22.16 16.38
C ARG A 410 10.90 -22.28 15.08
N GLN A 411 11.80 -23.26 15.03
CA GLN A 411 12.64 -23.55 13.87
C GLN A 411 11.77 -23.95 12.66
N ALA A 412 11.94 -23.25 11.52
CA ALA A 412 11.30 -23.61 10.28
C ALA A 412 11.69 -25.03 9.80
N PRO A 413 10.78 -25.77 9.14
CA PRO A 413 11.07 -27.10 8.59
C PRO A 413 12.12 -27.04 7.47
N VAL A 414 12.99 -28.04 7.37
CA VAL A 414 13.96 -28.14 6.26
C VAL A 414 13.24 -28.37 4.91
N ASN A 415 13.82 -27.88 3.83
CA ASN A 415 13.24 -27.91 2.47
C ASN A 415 11.82 -27.32 2.41
N TYR A 416 11.54 -26.32 3.24
CA TYR A 416 10.24 -25.69 3.35
C TYR A 416 10.19 -24.42 2.49
N SER A 417 9.13 -24.32 1.68
CA SER A 417 8.79 -23.08 0.96
C SER A 417 7.54 -22.48 1.58
N HIS A 418 7.67 -21.30 2.12
CA HIS A 418 6.59 -20.56 2.73
C HIS A 418 5.75 -19.87 1.65
N TRP A 419 4.45 -19.71 1.91
CA TRP A 419 3.51 -19.04 0.99
C TRP A 419 3.91 -17.60 0.64
N ASP A 420 4.63 -16.94 1.54
CA ASP A 420 5.14 -15.57 1.41
C ASP A 420 6.55 -15.50 0.80
N GLY A 421 6.99 -16.53 0.10
CA GLY A 421 8.26 -16.56 -0.60
C GLY A 421 9.50 -16.86 0.26
N TRP A 422 9.35 -17.02 1.58
CA TRP A 422 10.45 -17.45 2.46
C TRP A 422 10.77 -18.92 2.25
N SER A 423 12.01 -19.30 2.46
CA SER A 423 12.41 -20.68 2.33
C SER A 423 13.47 -21.09 3.36
N GLN A 424 13.38 -22.33 3.81
CA GLN A 424 14.41 -23.00 4.60
C GLN A 424 15.09 -24.04 3.71
N GLY A 425 16.43 -24.02 3.67
CA GLY A 425 17.21 -24.99 2.89
C GLY A 425 17.20 -26.41 3.44
N ALA A 426 18.12 -27.23 2.95
CA ALA A 426 18.22 -28.65 3.32
C ALA A 426 18.70 -28.89 4.77
N SER A 427 19.16 -27.87 5.46
CA SER A 427 19.58 -27.93 6.87
C SER A 427 19.01 -26.76 7.67
N THR A 428 19.05 -26.84 8.99
CA THR A 428 18.69 -25.72 9.88
C THR A 428 19.88 -24.81 10.16
N ASP A 429 21.11 -25.23 9.79
CA ASP A 429 22.40 -24.57 10.03
C ASP A 429 22.72 -24.29 11.50
N ASN A 430 21.93 -24.84 12.42
CA ASN A 430 22.07 -24.68 13.87
C ASN A 430 21.71 -25.96 14.64
N ARG A 431 21.69 -25.88 15.97
CA ARG A 431 21.40 -27.02 16.86
C ARG A 431 19.92 -27.38 17.01
N PHE A 432 19.01 -26.49 16.60
CA PHE A 432 17.56 -26.70 16.78
C PHE A 432 17.00 -27.58 15.68
N LYS A 433 16.09 -28.50 16.05
CA LYS A 433 15.39 -29.36 15.11
C LYS A 433 14.18 -28.63 14.52
N PRO A 434 13.71 -29.02 13.31
CA PRO A 434 12.47 -28.51 12.77
C PRO A 434 11.31 -28.54 13.76
N GLY A 435 10.59 -27.42 13.92
CA GLY A 435 9.50 -27.24 14.87
C GLY A 435 9.92 -27.04 16.33
N GLN A 436 11.21 -27.13 16.65
CA GLN A 436 11.69 -26.89 18.03
C GLN A 436 11.67 -25.40 18.34
N HIS A 437 11.20 -25.04 19.53
CA HIS A 437 11.28 -23.68 20.06
C HIS A 437 12.74 -23.19 20.19
N ILE A 438 13.01 -21.98 19.74
CA ILE A 438 14.27 -21.27 19.84
C ILE A 438 14.10 -20.15 20.89
N PRO A 439 14.53 -20.34 22.12
CA PRO A 439 14.31 -19.34 23.19
C PRO A 439 15.10 -18.06 22.96
N GLY A 440 14.51 -16.93 23.35
CA GLY A 440 15.14 -15.62 23.37
C GLY A 440 15.01 -14.83 22.07
N LEU A 441 14.19 -15.27 21.11
CA LEU A 441 13.88 -14.52 19.89
C LEU A 441 12.67 -13.58 20.06
N ASN A 442 12.00 -13.64 21.18
CA ASN A 442 10.77 -12.91 21.53
C ASN A 442 11.05 -11.52 22.14
N VAL A 443 11.97 -10.78 21.59
CA VAL A 443 12.37 -9.45 22.07
C VAL A 443 12.70 -8.49 20.93
N GLY A 444 12.28 -7.26 21.06
CA GLY A 444 12.64 -6.19 20.14
C GLY A 444 12.16 -6.40 18.69
N GLY A 445 12.59 -5.55 17.80
CA GLY A 445 12.26 -5.59 16.36
C GLY A 445 10.93 -4.95 16.00
N TRP A 446 10.77 -4.71 14.71
CA TRP A 446 9.55 -4.11 14.16
C TRP A 446 8.93 -5.05 13.14
N PHE A 447 7.60 -5.04 13.09
CA PHE A 447 6.87 -5.66 11.98
C PHE A 447 7.29 -5.03 10.65
N ASP A 448 7.46 -5.83 9.61
CA ASP A 448 7.74 -5.31 8.28
C ASP A 448 6.51 -4.59 7.70
N ALA A 449 5.35 -5.23 7.84
CA ALA A 449 4.06 -4.71 7.38
C ALA A 449 2.93 -5.15 8.33
N GLY A 450 1.71 -5.33 7.80
CA GLY A 450 0.59 -5.85 8.56
C GLY A 450 0.56 -7.38 8.72
N ASP A 451 1.56 -8.08 8.28
CA ASP A 451 1.73 -9.54 8.34
C ASP A 451 2.60 -10.02 9.51
N PHE A 452 3.07 -9.07 10.32
CA PHE A 452 3.79 -9.34 11.56
C PHE A 452 5.08 -10.16 11.39
N ASP A 453 5.73 -10.10 10.24
CA ASP A 453 7.04 -10.70 10.06
C ASP A 453 8.17 -9.77 10.50
N ILE A 454 9.28 -10.36 10.94
CA ILE A 454 10.54 -9.65 11.24
C ILE A 454 11.55 -10.02 10.17
N GLN A 455 11.84 -9.09 9.27
CA GLN A 455 12.84 -9.25 8.23
C GLN A 455 14.18 -8.69 8.69
N THR A 456 15.18 -9.52 8.90
CA THR A 456 16.49 -9.07 9.41
C THR A 456 17.16 -7.99 8.56
N PRO A 457 17.12 -8.02 7.22
CA PRO A 457 17.66 -6.91 6.41
C PRO A 457 17.01 -5.56 6.70
N SER A 458 15.69 -5.53 6.88
CA SER A 458 14.96 -4.30 7.24
C SER A 458 15.36 -3.80 8.62
N GLN A 459 15.49 -4.71 9.61
CA GLN A 459 15.97 -4.36 10.97
C GLN A 459 17.36 -3.75 10.92
N GLN A 460 18.30 -4.36 10.17
CA GLN A 460 19.67 -3.87 10.01
C GLN A 460 19.69 -2.45 9.42
N GLN A 461 18.96 -2.25 8.33
CA GLN A 461 18.92 -0.95 7.66
C GLN A 461 18.28 0.13 8.55
N THR A 462 17.21 -0.20 9.26
CA THR A 462 16.53 0.73 10.16
C THR A 462 17.43 1.15 11.32
N VAL A 463 18.05 0.17 12.01
CA VAL A 463 19.00 0.44 13.12
C VAL A 463 20.17 1.28 12.64
N GLN A 464 20.77 0.98 11.48
CA GLN A 464 21.86 1.74 10.91
C GLN A 464 21.42 3.18 10.60
N SER A 465 20.29 3.35 9.92
CA SER A 465 19.80 4.68 9.54
C SER A 465 19.47 5.55 10.76
N LEU A 466 18.88 4.97 11.81
CA LEU A 466 18.61 5.69 13.05
C LEU A 466 19.91 6.07 13.79
N ALA A 467 20.93 5.19 13.79
CA ALA A 467 22.23 5.50 14.37
C ALA A 467 22.94 6.65 13.63
N ASP A 468 22.89 6.65 12.29
CA ASP A 468 23.42 7.72 11.45
C ASP A 468 22.67 9.05 11.70
N ILE A 469 21.34 9.01 11.83
CA ILE A 469 20.52 10.18 12.19
C ILE A 469 20.93 10.73 13.55
N TRP A 470 21.16 9.88 14.54
CA TRP A 470 21.60 10.32 15.87
C TRP A 470 22.98 10.96 15.82
N GLU A 471 23.95 10.35 15.12
CA GLU A 471 25.30 10.88 15.00
C GLU A 471 25.32 12.24 14.28
N GLU A 472 24.51 12.44 13.25
CA GLU A 472 24.49 13.67 12.44
C GLU A 472 23.68 14.79 13.09
N PHE A 473 22.51 14.49 13.68
CA PHE A 473 21.54 15.49 14.10
C PHE A 473 21.26 15.49 15.61
N ALA A 474 21.56 14.41 16.34
CA ALA A 474 21.25 14.22 17.75
C ALA A 474 19.86 14.75 18.16
N PRO A 475 18.77 14.31 17.51
CA PRO A 475 17.44 14.86 17.75
C PRO A 475 16.97 14.52 19.17
N ALA A 476 16.74 15.57 19.97
CA ALA A 476 16.25 15.44 21.35
C ALA A 476 14.73 15.28 21.44
N HIS A 477 14.09 14.79 20.37
CA HIS A 477 12.65 14.55 20.31
C HIS A 477 12.28 13.43 21.28
N ASP A 478 11.28 13.68 22.12
CA ASP A 478 10.83 12.80 23.21
C ASP A 478 9.29 12.98 23.31
N GLU A 479 8.57 12.09 22.64
CA GLU A 479 7.10 12.05 22.61
C GLU A 479 6.57 10.65 22.92
N THR A 480 7.45 9.67 23.20
CA THR A 480 7.06 8.27 23.36
C THR A 480 7.76 7.65 24.58
N THR A 481 6.98 7.03 25.46
CA THR A 481 7.50 6.18 26.53
C THR A 481 7.73 4.76 26.00
N VAL A 482 8.91 4.19 26.19
CA VAL A 482 9.22 2.79 25.87
C VAL A 482 9.82 2.09 27.08
N ASP A 483 9.13 1.07 27.60
CA ASP A 483 9.60 0.17 28.65
C ASP A 483 9.78 -1.23 28.10
N GLN A 484 11.03 -1.57 27.76
CA GLN A 484 11.38 -2.88 27.18
C GLN A 484 11.12 -4.04 28.17
N GLN A 485 11.24 -3.79 29.48
CA GLN A 485 11.03 -4.83 30.49
C GLN A 485 9.55 -5.13 30.72
N ALA A 486 8.72 -4.09 30.70
CA ALA A 486 7.28 -4.21 30.83
C ALA A 486 6.57 -4.58 29.52
N HIS A 487 7.29 -4.66 28.41
CA HIS A 487 6.70 -4.82 27.07
C HIS A 487 5.63 -3.77 26.78
N TYR A 488 5.94 -2.49 27.06
CA TYR A 488 4.96 -1.41 27.01
C TYR A 488 5.49 -0.19 26.27
N THR A 489 4.66 0.35 25.40
CA THR A 489 4.91 1.61 24.69
C THR A 489 3.66 2.49 24.74
N GLU A 490 3.84 3.77 25.10
CA GLU A 490 2.78 4.77 25.04
C GLU A 490 3.19 5.96 24.18
N ILE A 491 2.44 6.18 23.12
CA ILE A 491 2.63 7.27 22.16
C ILE A 491 2.07 8.55 22.77
N HIS A 492 2.73 9.69 22.52
CA HIS A 492 2.43 11.01 23.07
C HIS A 492 2.52 11.10 24.61
N LEU A 493 3.44 10.32 25.18
CA LEU A 493 3.79 10.40 26.59
C LEU A 493 5.32 10.45 26.74
N PRO A 494 5.93 11.65 26.87
CA PRO A 494 7.37 11.80 27.05
C PRO A 494 7.89 11.12 28.33
N ASP A 495 9.08 10.49 28.28
CA ASP A 495 9.71 9.82 29.43
C ASP A 495 11.11 10.37 29.78
N GLY A 496 11.54 11.43 29.13
CA GLY A 496 12.83 12.07 29.32
C GLY A 496 13.98 11.42 28.52
N LYS A 497 13.66 10.54 27.58
CA LYS A 497 14.64 9.87 26.72
C LYS A 497 14.35 10.18 25.24
N PRO A 498 15.38 10.42 24.42
CA PRO A 498 15.17 10.63 22.99
C PRO A 498 14.57 9.39 22.30
N ASP A 499 13.46 9.57 21.59
CA ASP A 499 12.74 8.48 20.89
C ASP A 499 13.64 7.71 19.92
N VAL A 500 14.54 8.41 19.21
CA VAL A 500 15.48 7.76 18.27
C VAL A 500 16.35 6.73 18.99
N LEU A 501 16.84 7.04 20.20
CA LEU A 501 17.67 6.10 20.96
C LEU A 501 16.87 4.91 21.47
N GLN A 502 15.62 5.11 21.90
CA GLN A 502 14.72 4.04 22.31
C GLN A 502 14.38 3.10 21.15
N GLN A 503 14.18 3.63 19.94
CA GLN A 503 13.97 2.82 18.75
C GLN A 503 15.24 2.05 18.35
N ILE A 504 16.43 2.67 18.42
CA ILE A 504 17.70 1.96 18.21
C ILE A 504 17.85 0.81 19.20
N GLU A 505 17.57 1.06 20.50
CA GLU A 505 17.60 0.02 21.53
C GLU A 505 16.70 -1.16 21.16
N HIS A 506 15.46 -0.89 20.74
CA HIS A 506 14.49 -1.92 20.37
C HIS A 506 14.97 -2.79 19.20
N GLY A 507 15.50 -2.20 18.13
CA GLY A 507 16.06 -2.96 17.00
C GLY A 507 17.32 -3.74 17.35
N VAL A 508 18.20 -3.16 18.18
CA VAL A 508 19.44 -3.82 18.64
C VAL A 508 19.13 -5.05 19.48
N LEU A 509 18.08 -5.02 20.32
CA LEU A 509 17.66 -6.18 21.11
C LEU A 509 17.35 -7.38 20.19
N GLN A 510 16.61 -7.18 19.10
CA GLN A 510 16.29 -8.26 18.15
C GLN A 510 17.52 -8.77 17.41
N LEU A 511 18.38 -7.90 16.90
CA LEU A 511 19.60 -8.30 16.20
C LEU A 511 20.57 -9.05 17.11
N ALA A 512 20.72 -8.62 18.35
CA ALA A 512 21.56 -9.28 19.35
C ALA A 512 20.98 -10.63 19.78
N ALA A 513 19.65 -10.71 19.93
CA ALA A 513 18.95 -11.94 20.31
C ALA A 513 19.19 -13.08 19.33
N GLN A 514 19.17 -12.81 18.02
CA GLN A 514 19.47 -13.81 16.98
C GLN A 514 20.87 -14.43 17.18
N VAL A 515 21.87 -13.59 17.35
CA VAL A 515 23.25 -14.05 17.51
C VAL A 515 23.44 -14.78 18.84
N ASN A 516 22.82 -14.30 19.91
CA ASN A 516 22.89 -14.96 21.23
C ASN A 516 22.19 -16.32 21.24
N ALA A 517 21.03 -16.47 20.59
CA ALA A 517 20.26 -17.72 20.55
C ALA A 517 20.87 -18.75 19.59
N ILE A 518 21.34 -18.33 18.43
CA ILE A 518 21.68 -19.21 17.30
C ILE A 518 23.18 -19.19 16.98
N GLY A 519 23.86 -18.06 17.22
CA GLY A 519 25.28 -17.86 16.92
C GLY A 519 25.56 -17.04 15.67
N TYR A 520 24.52 -16.65 14.92
CA TYR A 520 24.62 -15.82 13.70
C TYR A 520 23.29 -15.14 13.41
N ALA A 521 23.28 -14.18 12.48
CA ALA A 521 22.07 -13.50 12.00
C ALA A 521 21.25 -14.42 11.07
N ILE A 522 19.95 -14.46 11.30
CA ILE A 522 19.00 -15.29 10.53
C ILE A 522 18.24 -14.44 9.50
N PRO A 523 17.68 -15.02 8.42
CA PRO A 523 16.82 -14.30 7.48
C PRO A 523 15.67 -13.55 8.15
N GLY A 524 14.98 -14.17 9.09
CA GLY A 524 13.90 -13.55 9.83
C GLY A 524 12.95 -14.53 10.49
N ILE A 525 11.84 -13.98 11.00
CA ILE A 525 10.77 -14.70 11.68
C ILE A 525 9.48 -14.35 10.95
N ASN A 526 8.66 -15.35 10.57
CA ASN A 526 7.44 -15.12 9.80
C ASN A 526 6.26 -15.97 10.28
N GLU A 527 5.05 -15.47 10.03
CA GLU A 527 3.80 -16.13 10.38
C GLU A 527 3.72 -17.56 9.85
N SER A 528 3.24 -18.48 10.68
CA SER A 528 3.16 -19.89 10.35
C SER A 528 2.06 -20.24 9.37
N HIS A 529 0.97 -19.48 9.38
CA HIS A 529 -0.25 -19.82 8.65
C HIS A 529 -0.83 -18.63 7.89
N LEU A 530 -1.20 -18.84 6.64
CA LEU A 530 -1.92 -17.86 5.81
C LEU A 530 -3.22 -17.35 6.47
N TYR A 531 -3.89 -18.17 7.29
CA TYR A 531 -5.07 -17.77 8.04
C TYR A 531 -4.76 -16.66 9.06
N GLN A 532 -3.64 -16.78 9.79
CA GLN A 532 -3.19 -15.78 10.74
C GLN A 532 -2.88 -14.45 10.02
N TYR A 533 -2.20 -14.54 8.89
CA TYR A 533 -1.93 -13.38 8.03
C TYR A 533 -3.20 -12.62 7.62
N ARG A 534 -4.27 -13.33 7.31
CA ARG A 534 -5.55 -12.71 6.88
C ARG A 534 -6.30 -11.96 8.00
N HIS A 535 -5.97 -12.23 9.26
CA HIS A 535 -6.57 -11.58 10.43
C HIS A 535 -5.63 -10.52 11.01
N LEU A 536 -5.28 -9.53 10.18
CA LEU A 536 -4.43 -8.41 10.59
C LEU A 536 -5.11 -7.54 11.65
N GLY A 537 -4.33 -6.78 12.40
CA GLY A 537 -4.78 -5.74 13.31
C GLY A 537 -4.82 -6.12 14.79
N ASP A 538 -4.91 -7.41 15.16
CA ASP A 538 -4.78 -7.88 16.55
C ASP A 538 -3.83 -9.06 16.65
N ALA A 539 -2.55 -8.75 16.87
CA ALA A 539 -1.51 -9.76 17.00
C ALA A 539 -1.66 -10.65 18.26
N VAL A 540 -2.32 -10.17 19.31
CA VAL A 540 -2.51 -10.94 20.57
C VAL A 540 -3.32 -12.20 20.35
N THR A 541 -4.33 -12.17 19.49
CA THR A 541 -5.17 -13.34 19.20
C THR A 541 -4.45 -14.45 18.42
N LYS A 542 -3.21 -14.20 17.98
CA LYS A 542 -2.40 -15.12 17.21
C LYS A 542 -1.37 -15.86 18.05
N THR A 543 -1.36 -15.64 19.36
CA THR A 543 -0.46 -16.31 20.31
C THR A 543 -1.28 -16.96 21.42
N ASP A 544 -0.90 -18.20 21.81
CA ASP A 544 -1.53 -18.93 22.92
C ASP A 544 -0.74 -18.82 24.24
N GLY A 545 0.43 -18.18 24.22
CA GLY A 545 1.33 -18.01 25.34
C GLY A 545 2.11 -19.26 25.70
N THR A 546 2.18 -20.27 24.81
CA THR A 546 2.83 -21.54 25.05
C THR A 546 3.89 -21.82 23.99
N ALA A 547 5.14 -21.60 24.33
CA ALA A 547 6.28 -21.75 23.42
C ALA A 547 6.39 -23.13 22.76
N GLY A 548 6.59 -23.16 21.45
CA GLY A 548 6.74 -24.37 20.61
C GLY A 548 5.44 -24.85 19.96
N ASN A 549 4.32 -24.19 20.20
CA ASN A 549 3.03 -24.54 19.59
C ASN A 549 2.92 -24.07 18.13
N ALA A 550 1.80 -24.46 17.48
CA ALA A 550 1.61 -24.25 16.05
C ALA A 550 1.38 -22.78 15.65
N ASP A 551 0.96 -21.95 16.58
CA ASP A 551 0.75 -20.50 16.43
C ASP A 551 2.04 -19.68 16.52
N ASP A 552 3.13 -20.23 17.10
CA ASP A 552 4.44 -19.57 17.09
C ASP A 552 4.90 -19.33 15.65
N ARG A 553 5.45 -18.15 15.41
CA ARG A 553 6.06 -17.82 14.13
C ARG A 553 7.29 -18.67 13.84
N MET A 554 7.59 -18.86 12.56
CA MET A 554 8.73 -19.66 12.11
C MET A 554 9.98 -18.81 11.98
N ALA A 555 11.05 -19.21 12.64
CA ALA A 555 12.39 -18.68 12.41
C ALA A 555 13.05 -19.42 11.24
N PHE A 556 13.33 -18.68 10.16
CA PHE A 556 14.11 -19.16 9.01
C PHE A 556 15.59 -18.94 9.32
N THR A 557 16.37 -20.00 9.33
CA THR A 557 17.70 -19.98 9.95
C THR A 557 18.85 -20.28 9.01
N ASN A 558 18.64 -20.20 7.72
CA ASN A 558 19.76 -20.35 6.77
C ASN A 558 20.82 -19.29 7.02
N ARG A 559 22.04 -19.71 7.20
CA ARG A 559 23.16 -18.83 7.42
C ARG A 559 23.58 -18.15 6.13
N THR A 560 23.66 -16.82 6.13
CA THR A 560 24.06 -16.01 4.96
C THR A 560 25.15 -15.02 5.38
N PRO A 561 26.33 -15.01 4.71
CA PRO A 561 27.40 -14.08 5.04
C PRO A 561 26.99 -12.61 5.00
N ALA A 562 26.19 -12.21 4.02
CA ALA A 562 25.71 -10.85 3.88
C ALA A 562 24.87 -10.39 5.09
N LEU A 563 24.02 -11.26 5.64
CA LEU A 563 23.25 -10.96 6.86
C LEU A 563 24.15 -10.78 8.08
N ASN A 564 25.17 -11.61 8.23
CA ASN A 564 26.14 -11.49 9.32
C ASN A 564 26.89 -10.16 9.24
N TYR A 565 27.39 -9.79 8.08
CA TYR A 565 28.06 -8.50 7.90
C TYR A 565 27.10 -7.31 8.09
N GLY A 566 25.88 -7.38 7.58
CA GLY A 566 24.86 -6.34 7.82
C GLY A 566 24.54 -6.17 9.29
N THR A 567 24.39 -7.27 10.05
CA THR A 567 24.18 -7.22 11.51
C THR A 567 25.41 -6.66 12.23
N ALA A 568 26.64 -7.04 11.82
CA ALA A 568 27.85 -6.48 12.39
C ALA A 568 27.93 -4.96 12.18
N ALA A 569 27.59 -4.45 10.99
CA ALA A 569 27.56 -3.02 10.69
C ALA A 569 26.55 -2.29 11.58
N ALA A 570 25.31 -2.75 11.62
CA ALA A 570 24.23 -2.13 12.39
C ALA A 570 24.54 -2.10 13.89
N LEU A 571 25.03 -3.22 14.45
CA LEU A 571 25.42 -3.29 15.87
C LEU A 571 26.65 -2.44 16.19
N ALA A 572 27.65 -2.34 15.30
CA ALA A 572 28.80 -1.47 15.49
C ALA A 572 28.43 0.02 15.43
N ALA A 573 27.53 0.41 14.54
CA ALA A 573 26.98 1.76 14.49
C ALA A 573 26.21 2.09 15.78
N SER A 574 25.33 1.21 16.21
CA SER A 574 24.53 1.39 17.42
C SER A 574 25.39 1.47 18.69
N ALA A 575 26.50 0.72 18.75
CA ALA A 575 27.42 0.74 19.87
C ALA A 575 28.07 2.12 20.12
N ARG A 576 28.12 2.99 19.09
CA ARG A 576 28.62 4.37 19.24
C ARG A 576 27.59 5.31 19.87
N VAL A 577 26.30 5.07 19.65
CA VAL A 577 25.22 6.00 20.02
C VAL A 577 24.46 5.57 21.28
N LEU A 578 24.29 4.27 21.50
CA LEU A 578 23.57 3.73 22.65
C LEU A 578 24.20 4.01 24.03
N PRO A 579 25.50 4.36 24.21
CA PRO A 579 26.00 4.78 25.51
C PRO A 579 25.23 5.94 26.13
N ALA A 580 24.56 6.76 25.35
CA ALA A 580 23.70 7.84 25.80
C ALA A 580 22.42 7.34 26.52
N LEU A 581 21.95 6.11 26.22
CA LEU A 581 20.73 5.52 26.76
C LEU A 581 21.01 4.24 27.55
N ASN A 582 21.72 3.27 26.96
CA ASN A 582 21.98 1.95 27.52
C ASN A 582 23.44 1.51 27.28
N PRO A 583 24.41 1.90 28.17
CA PRO A 583 25.82 1.54 28.01
C PRO A 583 26.10 0.04 28.01
N SER A 584 25.29 -0.74 28.74
CA SER A 584 25.42 -2.21 28.77
C SER A 584 25.11 -2.84 27.43
N LEU A 585 24.00 -2.47 26.83
CA LEU A 585 23.59 -2.96 25.49
C LEU A 585 24.57 -2.46 24.42
N ALA A 586 25.08 -1.24 24.53
CA ALA A 586 26.11 -0.73 23.61
C ALA A 586 27.37 -1.61 23.63
N SER A 587 27.85 -2.00 24.84
CA SER A 587 29.01 -2.88 24.99
C SER A 587 28.74 -4.28 24.43
N GLU A 588 27.54 -4.81 24.65
CA GLU A 588 27.14 -6.11 24.12
C GLU A 588 27.03 -6.07 22.59
N ALA A 589 26.41 -5.04 22.01
CA ALA A 589 26.29 -4.84 20.57
C ALA A 589 27.68 -4.84 19.90
N LEU A 590 28.64 -4.09 20.44
CA LEU A 590 30.01 -4.07 19.92
C LEU A 590 30.66 -5.45 19.98
N ARG A 591 30.56 -6.14 21.10
CA ARG A 591 31.11 -7.51 21.31
C ARG A 591 30.53 -8.48 20.27
N ILE A 592 29.20 -8.42 20.03
CA ILE A 592 28.53 -9.27 19.04
C ILE A 592 28.99 -8.90 17.63
N ALA A 593 29.05 -7.62 17.31
CA ALA A 593 29.51 -7.14 16.00
C ALA A 593 30.92 -7.65 15.66
N GLU A 594 31.86 -7.52 16.61
CA GLU A 594 33.21 -8.05 16.45
C GLU A 594 33.25 -9.57 16.30
N PHE A 595 32.42 -10.27 17.10
CA PHE A 595 32.33 -11.73 17.05
C PHE A 595 31.85 -12.24 15.68
N ILE A 596 30.69 -11.78 15.21
CA ILE A 596 30.12 -12.28 13.95
C ILE A 596 30.96 -11.86 12.75
N TRP A 597 31.55 -10.65 12.75
CA TRP A 597 32.44 -10.23 11.68
C TRP A 597 33.68 -11.13 11.59
N LYS A 598 34.34 -11.41 12.72
CA LYS A 598 35.52 -12.30 12.80
C LYS A 598 35.18 -13.74 12.42
N ASP A 599 34.05 -14.25 12.88
CA ASP A 599 33.58 -15.59 12.59
C ASP A 599 33.32 -15.76 11.08
N GLU A 600 32.60 -14.82 10.47
CA GLU A 600 32.29 -14.86 9.03
C GLU A 600 33.53 -14.64 8.17
N HIS A 601 34.38 -13.68 8.55
CA HIS A 601 35.64 -13.40 7.85
C HIS A 601 36.61 -14.61 7.83
N ASN A 602 36.65 -15.39 8.89
CA ASN A 602 37.51 -16.58 9.01
C ASN A 602 36.88 -17.84 8.42
N ARG A 603 35.59 -17.83 8.15
CA ARG A 603 34.89 -18.96 7.53
C ARG A 603 35.34 -19.05 6.07
N LYS A 604 36.00 -20.13 5.70
CA LYS A 604 36.31 -20.39 4.29
C LYS A 604 35.00 -20.56 3.56
N ALA A 605 34.64 -19.60 2.69
CA ALA A 605 33.45 -19.67 1.85
C ALA A 605 33.51 -20.96 1.00
N GLY A 606 32.74 -21.95 1.37
CA GLY A 606 32.39 -23.07 0.50
C GLY A 606 31.20 -22.61 -0.32
N LYS A 607 31.37 -22.41 -1.63
CA LYS A 607 30.38 -22.09 -2.67
C LYS A 607 29.45 -20.93 -2.30
N GLU A 608 29.28 -19.97 -3.19
CA GLU A 608 28.27 -18.91 -3.13
C GLU A 608 26.93 -19.53 -2.73
N GLU A 609 26.56 -19.37 -1.45
CA GLU A 609 25.26 -19.74 -0.95
C GLU A 609 24.29 -18.68 -1.42
N GLU A 610 23.36 -19.04 -2.32
CA GLU A 610 22.25 -18.17 -2.71
C GLU A 610 21.44 -17.83 -1.48
N SER A 611 21.18 -16.55 -1.26
CA SER A 611 20.30 -16.12 -0.18
C SER A 611 18.90 -16.69 -0.37
N PRO A 612 18.32 -17.34 0.64
CA PRO A 612 16.99 -17.93 0.55
C PRO A 612 15.85 -16.91 0.55
N THR A 613 16.13 -15.61 0.69
CA THR A 613 15.10 -14.58 0.71
C THR A 613 15.07 -13.77 -0.58
N PRO A 614 13.89 -13.39 -1.11
CA PRO A 614 13.77 -12.54 -2.28
C PRO A 614 14.39 -11.15 -2.10
N PHE A 615 14.61 -10.71 -0.87
CA PHE A 615 15.13 -9.39 -0.51
C PHE A 615 16.66 -9.26 -0.62
N ASN A 616 17.40 -10.36 -0.62
CA ASN A 616 18.87 -10.35 -0.62
C ASN A 616 19.51 -10.39 -2.01
N ARG A 617 18.73 -10.27 -3.09
CA ARG A 617 19.22 -10.35 -4.48
C ARG A 617 20.24 -9.26 -4.87
N PHE A 618 20.37 -8.21 -4.08
CA PHE A 618 21.17 -7.02 -4.42
C PHE A 618 22.38 -6.76 -3.52
N GLN A 619 22.62 -7.58 -2.49
CA GLN A 619 23.76 -7.39 -1.61
C GLN A 619 25.02 -8.06 -2.20
N GLN A 620 25.97 -7.25 -2.63
CA GLN A 620 27.31 -7.74 -2.98
C GLN A 620 28.06 -8.06 -1.69
N LEU A 621 28.48 -9.32 -1.51
CA LEU A 621 29.14 -9.80 -0.29
C LEU A 621 30.38 -8.96 0.11
N THR A 622 31.21 -8.59 -0.87
CA THR A 622 32.38 -7.73 -0.65
C THR A 622 31.99 -6.35 -0.11
N ALA A 623 30.93 -5.75 -0.62
CA ALA A 623 30.45 -4.46 -0.14
C ALA A 623 29.94 -4.54 1.30
N SER A 624 29.22 -5.61 1.65
CA SER A 624 28.74 -5.84 3.01
C SER A 624 29.88 -6.04 4.03
N GLU A 625 30.94 -6.79 3.64
CA GLU A 625 32.12 -6.97 4.47
C GLU A 625 32.87 -5.66 4.71
N CYS A 626 33.09 -4.88 3.62
CA CYS A 626 33.73 -3.56 3.70
C CYS A 626 32.95 -2.60 4.59
N HIS A 627 31.63 -2.55 4.43
CA HIS A 627 30.76 -1.71 5.25
C HIS A 627 30.84 -2.10 6.73
N ALA A 628 30.76 -3.37 7.06
CA ALA A 628 30.89 -3.85 8.43
C ALA A 628 32.27 -3.55 9.04
N ALA A 629 33.32 -3.71 8.25
CA ALA A 629 34.66 -3.36 8.67
C ALA A 629 34.81 -1.84 8.92
N PHE A 630 34.20 -1.02 8.06
CA PHE A 630 34.19 0.45 8.25
C PHE A 630 33.48 0.85 9.55
N GLU A 631 32.30 0.31 9.83
CA GLU A 631 31.57 0.61 11.05
C GLU A 631 32.29 0.12 12.31
N LEU A 632 32.92 -1.06 12.26
CA LEU A 632 33.75 -1.57 13.35
C LEU A 632 35.00 -0.71 13.55
N TRP A 633 35.62 -0.22 12.48
CA TRP A 633 36.74 0.71 12.61
C TRP A 633 36.31 2.03 13.27
N ARG A 634 35.17 2.58 12.87
CA ARG A 634 34.60 3.78 13.52
C ARG A 634 34.34 3.57 15.00
N ALA A 635 33.83 2.39 15.38
CA ALA A 635 33.48 2.07 16.76
C ALA A 635 34.73 1.77 17.65
N THR A 636 35.77 1.17 17.08
CA THR A 636 36.92 0.64 17.86
C THR A 636 38.23 1.38 17.66
N GLY A 637 38.39 2.10 16.54
CA GLY A 637 39.67 2.66 16.10
C GLY A 637 40.70 1.60 15.64
N ASN A 638 40.35 0.31 15.62
CA ASN A 638 41.29 -0.79 15.38
C ASN A 638 41.74 -0.82 13.90
N ALA A 639 43.03 -0.73 13.68
CA ALA A 639 43.65 -0.71 12.35
C ALA A 639 43.36 -1.97 11.51
N MET A 640 43.04 -3.10 12.13
CA MET A 640 42.69 -4.33 11.41
C MET A 640 41.41 -4.12 10.57
N TYR A 641 40.40 -3.47 11.13
CA TYR A 641 39.16 -3.17 10.40
C TYR A 641 39.39 -2.10 9.33
N LYS A 642 40.19 -1.06 9.62
CA LYS A 642 40.56 -0.04 8.62
C LYS A 642 41.19 -0.60 7.36
N ALA A 643 41.99 -1.65 7.48
CA ALA A 643 42.65 -2.28 6.33
C ALA A 643 41.67 -3.10 5.44
N ARG A 644 40.42 -3.27 5.88
CA ARG A 644 39.39 -4.07 5.23
C ARG A 644 38.17 -3.23 4.78
N SER A 645 38.05 -1.97 5.27
CA SER A 645 36.99 -1.02 4.92
C SER A 645 37.18 -0.30 3.55
#